data_1be81db23cbb5494e7f6850329e6fb46
#
_entry.id   1be81db23cbb5494e7f6850329e6fb46
#
_cell.length_a   1.000
_cell.length_b   1.000
_cell.length_c   1.000
_cell.angle_alpha   90.00
_cell.angle_beta   90.00
_cell.angle_gamma   90.00
#
_symmetry.space_group_name_H-M   'P 1'
#
loop_
_entity.id
_entity.type
_entity.pdbx_description
1 polymer ?
#
loop_
_entity_poly.entity_id
_entity_poly.type
_entity_poly.pdbx_seq_one_letter_code
_entity_poly.pdbx_strand_id
1 'polypeptide(L)'
;MERNEVLEFRTALLDDVSLISEVNNDFKHTSFVNVFTEYLSDAGFISDFSCVHYQRPFKAGRRNARVDGYSENIFEETITLVIADFYDQPDPTTMTKTDALQNFRECMSFVEESFKGTLRTEIDKSDPAYYLFLMLNQGHAKGKIRKVKILLISDKVRSAGAKTIDPDEIDGVSIDFGIWTIDRLFENIRDEGETLEIKFSDYGSGPVQCLLIDSGIYPGYMCAMPGNLLANLYEKHDTTLLEGNIRSFLSTKVAVNNGIRKTIINEPNKFFIYNNGISATATSVETCIINGQLCLTGIVDFQIVNGGQTTASLYNSRYKDKSDLSLIYVPMKLTVVEKETSKEVIPLIAEYANTQNKVNSADFFSNHEFCVKMERYSRNCRVAPQNGAQYDTFWFFERAKGQYTQAQLGKTPAQIKEFKLRYPKNQLFTKTDFAKFRNSWECMPDTVSKGAQTNFQKFAEDIKKNYEEKANDYNEKYFRDTVALGLIFHATEALVSAQDWYQQGYRAQIVTYSIALLSKLLSKQYPEYSLDFQRIWRDQKVPKAILNELVNITKIVNDSINDPDRQTVNVTQWCKRAECWKRMQDSCSYRISSQILDCCIDRKEELSEKASARKDSKAVEGMLAETKVFEYGADNWGRLRDFVIAKKIPLNSRQIMALGIAMQMPKKLPTSAQATLLLALLDVALNEGFKK
;
A
#
# COMPACT_ATOMS: atom_id res chain seq x y z
N MET A 1 18.70 10.18 23.63
CA MET A 1 17.31 9.81 23.37
C MET A 1 17.19 9.11 22.03
N GLU A 2 17.57 9.74 20.93
CA GLU A 2 17.45 9.18 19.56
C GLU A 2 18.08 7.81 19.31
N ARG A 3 19.27 7.54 19.86
CA ARG A 3 19.96 6.27 19.67
C ARG A 3 19.20 5.06 20.26
N ASN A 4 18.50 5.24 21.37
CA ASN A 4 17.73 4.17 21.99
C ASN A 4 16.45 3.85 21.19
N GLU A 5 15.81 4.86 20.61
CA GLU A 5 14.59 4.70 19.80
C GLU A 5 14.90 3.96 18.48
N VAL A 6 16.04 4.25 17.84
CA VAL A 6 16.52 3.51 16.65
C VAL A 6 16.78 2.06 17.00
N LEU A 7 17.34 1.76 18.17
CA LEU A 7 17.61 0.40 18.62
C LEU A 7 16.32 -0.37 18.95
N GLU A 8 15.34 0.29 19.56
CA GLU A 8 14.01 -0.28 19.79
C GLU A 8 13.30 -0.58 18.47
N PHE A 9 13.36 0.33 17.51
CA PHE A 9 12.82 0.12 16.17
C PHE A 9 13.50 -1.06 15.46
N ARG A 10 14.85 -1.12 15.51
CA ARG A 10 15.60 -2.24 14.96
C ARG A 10 15.16 -3.58 15.57
N THR A 11 15.05 -3.64 16.89
CA THR A 11 14.61 -4.85 17.60
C THR A 11 13.22 -5.25 17.14
N ALA A 12 12.28 -4.32 17.05
CA ALA A 12 10.94 -4.59 16.56
C ALA A 12 10.93 -5.12 15.11
N LEU A 13 11.76 -4.53 14.22
CA LEU A 13 11.90 -4.99 12.84
C LEU A 13 12.48 -6.41 12.77
N LEU A 14 13.51 -6.74 13.57
CA LEU A 14 14.10 -8.08 13.61
C LEU A 14 13.14 -9.13 14.19
N ASP A 15 12.32 -8.75 15.17
CA ASP A 15 11.24 -9.58 15.69
C ASP A 15 10.21 -9.89 14.60
N ASP A 16 9.87 -8.89 13.77
CA ASP A 16 8.97 -9.06 12.62
C ASP A 16 9.55 -9.99 11.56
N VAL A 17 10.82 -9.79 11.23
CA VAL A 17 11.56 -10.66 10.29
C VAL A 17 11.57 -12.09 10.79
N SER A 18 11.87 -12.31 12.08
CA SER A 18 11.90 -13.64 12.67
C SER A 18 10.53 -14.30 12.66
N LEU A 19 9.49 -13.57 13.04
CA LEU A 19 8.12 -14.06 13.02
C LEU A 19 7.66 -14.42 11.61
N ILE A 20 7.90 -13.55 10.63
CA ILE A 20 7.52 -13.79 9.23
C ILE A 20 8.29 -14.98 8.66
N SER A 21 9.57 -15.09 8.99
CA SER A 21 10.41 -16.23 8.61
C SER A 21 9.86 -17.56 9.16
N GLU A 22 9.48 -17.59 10.43
CA GLU A 22 8.89 -18.78 11.06
C GLU A 22 7.52 -19.14 10.50
N VAL A 23 6.62 -18.14 10.37
CA VAL A 23 5.26 -18.35 9.84
C VAL A 23 5.29 -18.85 8.41
N ASN A 24 6.19 -18.31 7.58
CA ASN A 24 6.29 -18.64 6.16
C ASN A 24 7.25 -19.79 5.88
N ASN A 25 7.92 -20.32 6.88
CA ASN A 25 9.01 -21.30 6.73
C ASN A 25 10.02 -20.87 5.65
N ASP A 26 10.43 -19.60 5.70
CA ASP A 26 11.32 -18.96 4.72
C ASP A 26 12.64 -18.56 5.40
N PHE A 27 13.66 -18.24 4.60
CA PHE A 27 14.93 -17.76 5.15
C PHE A 27 14.73 -16.36 5.76
N LYS A 28 15.33 -16.12 6.92
CA LYS A 28 15.34 -14.81 7.58
C LYS A 28 15.84 -13.69 6.66
N HIS A 29 16.83 -13.99 5.82
CA HIS A 29 17.35 -13.04 4.84
C HIS A 29 16.27 -12.59 3.84
N THR A 30 15.51 -13.51 3.26
CA THR A 30 14.40 -13.21 2.35
C THR A 30 13.30 -12.43 3.06
N SER A 31 12.97 -12.83 4.29
CA SER A 31 12.00 -12.12 5.12
C SER A 31 12.45 -10.70 5.45
N PHE A 32 13.73 -10.49 5.75
CA PHE A 32 14.32 -9.16 5.94
C PHE A 32 14.19 -8.30 4.69
N VAL A 33 14.57 -8.82 3.52
CA VAL A 33 14.45 -8.10 2.26
C VAL A 33 13.01 -7.67 2.02
N ASN A 34 12.04 -8.57 2.20
CA ASN A 34 10.62 -8.27 2.00
C ASN A 34 10.09 -7.23 2.99
N VAL A 35 10.39 -7.38 4.28
CA VAL A 35 9.94 -6.42 5.33
C VAL A 35 10.55 -5.05 5.09
N PHE A 36 11.85 -4.98 4.85
CA PHE A 36 12.53 -3.70 4.65
C PHE A 36 12.06 -2.99 3.37
N THR A 37 11.91 -3.73 2.28
CA THR A 37 11.45 -3.17 1.01
C THR A 37 9.97 -2.79 1.03
N GLU A 38 9.15 -3.40 1.89
CA GLU A 38 7.79 -2.96 2.14
C GLU A 38 7.76 -1.54 2.72
N TYR A 39 8.61 -1.25 3.72
CA TYR A 39 8.77 0.11 4.23
C TYR A 39 9.21 1.10 3.14
N LEU A 40 10.17 0.71 2.29
CA LEU A 40 10.62 1.56 1.18
C LEU A 40 9.52 1.77 0.12
N SER A 41 8.70 0.76 -0.12
CA SER A 41 7.56 0.85 -1.05
C SER A 41 6.48 1.78 -0.52
N ASP A 42 6.18 1.70 0.78
CA ASP A 42 5.21 2.58 1.42
C ASP A 42 5.67 4.02 1.47
N ALA A 43 6.98 4.23 1.66
CA ALA A 43 7.60 5.55 1.58
C ALA A 43 7.79 6.03 0.12
N GLY A 44 7.43 5.22 -0.89
CA GLY A 44 7.47 5.57 -2.31
C GLY A 44 8.87 5.57 -2.95
N PHE A 45 9.87 4.99 -2.30
CA PHE A 45 11.23 4.89 -2.86
C PHE A 45 11.39 3.79 -3.90
N ILE A 46 10.57 2.75 -3.81
CA ILE A 46 10.50 1.65 -4.77
C ILE A 46 9.03 1.31 -5.06
N SER A 47 8.75 0.78 -6.26
CA SER A 47 7.42 0.35 -6.66
C SER A 47 7.48 -1.05 -7.27
N ASP A 48 6.42 -1.84 -7.14
CA ASP A 48 6.32 -3.19 -7.74
C ASP A 48 7.56 -4.05 -7.51
N PHE A 49 8.05 -4.08 -6.27
CA PHE A 49 9.25 -4.83 -5.89
C PHE A 49 9.08 -6.33 -6.11
N SER A 50 10.09 -6.95 -6.72
CA SER A 50 10.21 -8.39 -6.90
C SER A 50 11.42 -8.90 -6.14
N CYS A 51 11.19 -9.71 -5.11
CA CYS A 51 12.27 -10.40 -4.40
C CYS A 51 12.84 -11.50 -5.31
N VAL A 52 14.13 -11.46 -5.53
CA VAL A 52 14.89 -12.52 -6.22
C VAL A 52 16.21 -12.66 -5.47
N HIS A 53 16.55 -13.84 -5.06
CA HIS A 53 17.83 -14.05 -4.37
C HIS A 53 18.76 -14.80 -5.31
N TYR A 54 19.75 -14.10 -5.85
CA TYR A 54 20.83 -14.70 -6.63
C TYR A 54 22.17 -14.39 -6.00
N GLN A 55 22.91 -15.41 -5.72
CA GLN A 55 24.31 -15.33 -5.32
C GLN A 55 25.09 -16.37 -6.11
N ARG A 56 26.08 -15.90 -6.85
CA ARG A 56 26.97 -16.83 -7.58
C ARG A 56 27.70 -17.73 -6.59
N PRO A 57 27.72 -19.06 -6.83
CA PRO A 57 28.58 -19.97 -6.06
C PRO A 57 30.06 -19.57 -6.13
N PHE A 58 30.71 -19.57 -4.99
CA PHE A 58 32.13 -19.17 -4.90
C PHE A 58 32.98 -20.02 -5.85
N LYS A 59 33.75 -19.34 -6.70
CA LYS A 59 34.73 -19.96 -7.61
C LYS A 59 36.00 -19.12 -7.58
N ALA A 60 37.15 -19.75 -7.20
CA ALA A 60 38.43 -19.05 -7.13
C ALA A 60 38.75 -18.35 -8.46
N GLY A 61 39.14 -17.09 -8.39
CA GLY A 61 39.47 -16.26 -9.55
C GLY A 61 38.29 -15.58 -10.26
N ARG A 62 37.07 -15.76 -9.78
CA ARG A 62 35.85 -15.08 -10.29
C ARG A 62 35.30 -14.09 -9.28
N ARG A 63 34.81 -12.92 -9.76
CA ARG A 63 34.13 -11.93 -8.92
C ARG A 63 32.79 -12.49 -8.41
N ASN A 64 32.43 -12.20 -7.17
CA ASN A 64 31.10 -12.47 -6.67
C ASN A 64 30.10 -11.63 -7.46
N ALA A 65 28.93 -12.21 -7.72
CA ALA A 65 27.77 -11.51 -8.28
C ALA A 65 26.55 -11.83 -7.43
N ARG A 66 25.87 -10.80 -6.91
CA ARG A 66 24.70 -10.96 -6.02
C ARG A 66 23.65 -9.89 -6.27
N VAL A 67 22.39 -10.27 -6.15
CA VAL A 67 21.22 -9.38 -6.12
C VAL A 67 20.14 -10.05 -5.28
N ASP A 68 19.40 -9.26 -4.49
CA ASP A 68 18.36 -9.75 -3.60
C ASP A 68 16.95 -9.34 -4.05
N GLY A 69 16.84 -8.41 -5.01
CA GLY A 69 15.57 -8.04 -5.61
C GLY A 69 15.68 -6.88 -6.59
N TYR A 70 14.57 -6.56 -7.22
CA TYR A 70 14.52 -5.45 -8.16
C TYR A 70 13.13 -4.81 -8.23
N SER A 71 13.11 -3.59 -8.74
CA SER A 71 11.93 -2.83 -9.11
C SER A 71 12.18 -2.17 -10.46
N GLU A 72 11.22 -2.23 -11.36
CA GLU A 72 11.32 -1.69 -12.71
C GLU A 72 10.48 -0.42 -12.84
N ASN A 73 11.11 0.71 -13.17
CA ASN A 73 10.40 1.91 -13.59
C ASN A 73 10.51 2.07 -15.11
N ILE A 74 9.54 1.52 -15.82
CA ILE A 74 9.49 1.50 -17.30
C ILE A 74 9.47 2.94 -17.87
N PHE A 75 8.91 3.89 -17.13
CA PHE A 75 8.78 5.30 -17.60
C PHE A 75 10.08 6.06 -17.52
N GLU A 76 10.89 5.78 -16.52
CA GLU A 76 12.18 6.45 -16.32
C GLU A 76 13.33 5.70 -17.00
N GLU A 77 13.06 4.56 -17.66
CA GLU A 77 14.09 3.66 -18.21
C GLU A 77 15.14 3.32 -17.14
N THR A 78 14.66 3.23 -15.89
CA THR A 78 15.46 2.99 -14.69
C THR A 78 15.10 1.63 -14.10
N ILE A 79 16.11 0.87 -13.71
CA ILE A 79 15.97 -0.36 -12.93
C ILE A 79 16.57 -0.13 -11.57
N THR A 80 15.81 -0.37 -10.52
CA THR A 80 16.31 -0.33 -9.15
C THR A 80 16.62 -1.76 -8.70
N LEU A 81 17.86 -2.04 -8.34
CA LEU A 81 18.30 -3.30 -7.76
C LEU A 81 18.43 -3.14 -6.26
N VAL A 82 18.11 -4.19 -5.53
CA VAL A 82 18.28 -4.23 -4.07
C VAL A 82 19.29 -5.30 -3.72
N ILE A 83 20.22 -4.95 -2.84
CA ILE A 83 21.17 -5.86 -2.21
C ILE A 83 21.10 -5.67 -0.70
N ALA A 84 21.07 -6.76 0.07
CA ALA A 84 20.91 -6.71 1.51
C ALA A 84 22.21 -7.09 2.25
N ASP A 85 22.58 -6.30 3.24
CA ASP A 85 23.60 -6.63 4.22
C ASP A 85 22.89 -6.87 5.57
N PHE A 86 22.42 -8.10 5.76
CA PHE A 86 21.64 -8.51 6.91
C PHE A 86 22.54 -9.13 7.97
N TYR A 87 22.68 -8.45 9.11
CA TYR A 87 23.61 -8.84 10.18
C TYR A 87 22.98 -9.79 11.19
N ASP A 88 21.70 -9.61 11.53
CA ASP A 88 20.87 -10.47 12.42
C ASP A 88 21.55 -10.81 13.75
N GLN A 89 22.24 -9.86 14.40
CA GLN A 89 22.81 -10.04 15.72
C GLN A 89 22.13 -9.11 16.73
N PRO A 90 22.06 -9.49 18.02
CA PRO A 90 21.44 -8.68 19.07
C PRO A 90 22.07 -7.28 19.17
N ASP A 91 23.39 -7.22 19.18
CA ASP A 91 24.11 -5.95 19.26
C ASP A 91 24.25 -5.32 17.87
N PRO A 92 23.81 -4.07 17.70
CA PRO A 92 23.91 -3.37 16.43
C PRO A 92 25.38 -3.06 16.10
N THR A 93 25.74 -3.25 14.85
CA THR A 93 27.03 -2.85 14.31
C THR A 93 26.89 -1.69 13.34
N THR A 94 28.01 -1.12 12.92
CA THR A 94 28.03 0.05 12.05
C THR A 94 28.37 -0.34 10.60
N MET A 95 27.57 0.11 9.65
CA MET A 95 27.85 0.01 8.22
C MET A 95 28.99 0.98 7.86
N THR A 96 30.15 0.44 7.48
CA THR A 96 31.27 1.25 7.02
C THR A 96 31.17 1.52 5.51
N LYS A 97 31.90 2.54 5.02
CA LYS A 97 31.99 2.81 3.58
C LYS A 97 32.59 1.61 2.82
N THR A 98 33.53 0.90 3.43
CA THR A 98 34.16 -0.29 2.83
C THR A 98 33.14 -1.43 2.66
N ASP A 99 32.32 -1.69 3.68
CA ASP A 99 31.26 -2.71 3.61
C ASP A 99 30.25 -2.38 2.51
N ALA A 100 29.82 -1.12 2.45
CA ALA A 100 28.89 -0.66 1.43
C ALA A 100 29.46 -0.84 0.01
N LEU A 101 30.73 -0.41 -0.20
CA LEU A 101 31.41 -0.56 -1.49
C LEU A 101 31.57 -2.03 -1.89
N GLN A 102 31.81 -2.94 -0.95
CA GLN A 102 31.89 -4.37 -1.24
C GLN A 102 30.55 -4.91 -1.75
N ASN A 103 29.44 -4.62 -1.07
CA ASN A 103 28.10 -5.02 -1.49
C ASN A 103 27.76 -4.44 -2.87
N PHE A 104 28.03 -3.17 -3.10
CA PHE A 104 27.78 -2.55 -4.41
C PHE A 104 28.59 -3.21 -5.53
N ARG A 105 29.87 -3.56 -5.31
CA ARG A 105 30.70 -4.28 -6.31
C ARG A 105 30.09 -5.64 -6.67
N GLU A 106 29.51 -6.36 -5.73
CA GLU A 106 28.85 -7.64 -5.99
C GLU A 106 27.60 -7.46 -6.88
N CYS A 107 26.80 -6.42 -6.61
CA CYS A 107 25.63 -6.10 -7.43
C CYS A 107 26.02 -5.53 -8.80
N MET A 108 27.03 -4.67 -8.87
CA MET A 108 27.60 -4.17 -10.14
C MET A 108 28.11 -5.31 -11.01
N SER A 109 28.76 -6.31 -10.41
CA SER A 109 29.22 -7.51 -11.13
C SER A 109 28.04 -8.27 -11.75
N PHE A 110 26.90 -8.37 -11.06
CA PHE A 110 25.68 -8.95 -11.63
C PHE A 110 25.16 -8.14 -12.83
N VAL A 111 25.18 -6.80 -12.74
CA VAL A 111 24.75 -5.91 -13.85
C VAL A 111 25.69 -6.07 -15.05
N GLU A 112 26.99 -5.94 -14.83
CA GLU A 112 28.01 -6.02 -15.88
C GLU A 112 27.94 -7.35 -16.64
N GLU A 113 27.82 -8.46 -15.91
CA GLU A 113 27.73 -9.79 -16.51
C GLU A 113 26.37 -10.04 -17.16
N SER A 114 25.30 -9.39 -16.68
CA SER A 114 24.00 -9.40 -17.34
C SER A 114 24.07 -8.67 -18.69
N PHE A 115 24.70 -7.49 -18.74
CA PHE A 115 24.86 -6.75 -20.00
C PHE A 115 25.66 -7.57 -21.02
N LYS A 116 26.73 -8.22 -20.60
CA LYS A 116 27.56 -9.11 -21.43
C LYS A 116 26.87 -10.43 -21.83
N GLY A 117 25.78 -10.81 -21.15
CA GLY A 117 25.06 -12.04 -21.40
C GLY A 117 25.73 -13.32 -20.87
N THR A 118 26.77 -13.20 -20.04
CA THR A 118 27.56 -14.32 -19.49
C THR A 118 26.75 -15.16 -18.50
N LEU A 119 25.77 -14.55 -17.81
CA LEU A 119 24.90 -15.24 -16.84
C LEU A 119 23.89 -16.20 -17.48
N ARG A 120 23.71 -16.17 -18.81
CA ARG A 120 22.71 -17.00 -19.53
C ARG A 120 22.87 -18.50 -19.27
N THR A 121 24.09 -18.98 -19.08
CA THR A 121 24.42 -20.38 -18.84
C THR A 121 24.59 -20.72 -17.36
N GLU A 122 24.59 -19.73 -16.50
CA GLU A 122 24.83 -19.87 -15.07
C GLU A 122 23.55 -19.87 -14.25
N ILE A 123 22.55 -19.10 -14.70
CA ILE A 123 21.25 -19.01 -14.03
C ILE A 123 20.28 -19.98 -14.71
N ASP A 124 19.64 -20.84 -13.95
CA ASP A 124 18.60 -21.72 -14.48
C ASP A 124 17.39 -20.90 -14.98
N LYS A 125 16.77 -21.36 -16.06
CA LYS A 125 15.62 -20.64 -16.65
C LYS A 125 14.40 -20.57 -15.73
N SER A 126 14.31 -21.46 -14.77
CA SER A 126 13.25 -21.48 -13.75
C SER A 126 13.56 -20.56 -12.56
N ASP A 127 14.81 -20.08 -12.41
CA ASP A 127 15.20 -19.16 -11.35
C ASP A 127 14.59 -17.76 -11.62
N PRO A 128 13.96 -17.13 -10.63
CA PRO A 128 13.43 -15.76 -10.75
C PRO A 128 14.46 -14.73 -11.22
N ALA A 129 15.73 -14.91 -10.85
CA ALA A 129 16.83 -14.05 -11.27
C ALA A 129 17.13 -14.15 -12.78
N TYR A 130 16.73 -15.24 -13.44
CA TYR A 130 16.89 -15.39 -14.89
C TYR A 130 16.09 -14.34 -15.68
N TYR A 131 14.90 -14.00 -15.19
CA TYR A 131 14.12 -12.93 -15.82
C TYR A 131 14.81 -11.55 -15.65
N LEU A 132 15.29 -11.24 -14.44
CA LEU A 132 16.05 -10.01 -14.18
C LEU A 132 17.29 -9.93 -15.11
N PHE A 133 18.03 -11.04 -15.23
CA PHE A 133 19.13 -11.15 -16.17
C PHE A 133 18.69 -10.83 -17.62
N LEU A 134 17.60 -11.44 -18.10
CA LEU A 134 17.09 -11.19 -19.46
C LEU A 134 16.67 -9.73 -19.66
N MET A 135 16.02 -9.14 -18.66
CA MET A 135 15.57 -7.76 -18.69
C MET A 135 16.78 -6.79 -18.80
N LEU A 136 17.82 -7.01 -18.00
CA LEU A 136 19.05 -6.23 -18.07
C LEU A 136 19.76 -6.43 -19.42
N ASN A 137 19.95 -7.67 -19.87
CA ASN A 137 20.65 -7.99 -21.12
C ASN A 137 19.93 -7.40 -22.35
N GLN A 138 18.62 -7.65 -22.47
CA GLN A 138 17.85 -7.18 -23.63
C GLN A 138 17.56 -5.68 -23.57
N GLY A 139 17.36 -5.13 -22.37
CA GLY A 139 17.14 -3.71 -22.16
C GLY A 139 18.36 -2.90 -22.52
N HIS A 140 19.55 -3.34 -22.09
CA HIS A 140 20.83 -2.74 -22.47
C HIS A 140 21.07 -2.83 -23.98
N ALA A 141 20.96 -4.02 -24.59
CA ALA A 141 21.15 -4.22 -26.02
C ALA A 141 20.22 -3.37 -26.91
N LYS A 142 19.03 -3.00 -26.41
CA LYS A 142 18.03 -2.15 -27.09
C LYS A 142 18.14 -0.67 -26.71
N GLY A 143 19.10 -0.28 -25.88
CA GLY A 143 19.25 1.08 -25.37
C GLY A 143 18.05 1.57 -24.55
N LYS A 144 17.33 0.67 -23.89
CA LYS A 144 16.13 0.96 -23.08
C LYS A 144 16.43 1.18 -21.60
N ILE A 145 17.65 0.90 -21.15
CA ILE A 145 18.10 1.14 -19.78
C ILE A 145 19.09 2.28 -19.83
N ARG A 146 18.77 3.38 -19.17
CA ARG A 146 19.66 4.54 -19.06
C ARG A 146 20.32 4.63 -17.71
N LYS A 147 19.65 4.08 -16.70
CA LYS A 147 20.07 4.20 -15.32
C LYS A 147 19.76 2.92 -14.55
N VAL A 148 20.70 2.50 -13.72
CA VAL A 148 20.49 1.48 -12.69
C VAL A 148 20.73 2.12 -11.34
N LYS A 149 19.74 2.05 -10.45
CA LYS A 149 19.89 2.42 -9.03
C LYS A 149 20.18 1.16 -8.24
N ILE A 150 21.22 1.14 -7.42
CA ILE A 150 21.51 0.01 -6.51
C ILE A 150 21.26 0.48 -5.10
N LEU A 151 20.29 -0.12 -4.43
CA LEU A 151 19.94 0.15 -3.04
C LEU A 151 20.52 -0.93 -2.15
N LEU A 152 21.41 -0.56 -1.25
CA LEU A 152 21.91 -1.39 -0.17
C LEU A 152 21.02 -1.19 1.05
N ILE A 153 20.31 -2.24 1.46
CA ILE A 153 19.49 -2.25 2.68
C ILE A 153 20.21 -3.00 3.80
N SER A 154 20.14 -2.50 5.03
CA SER A 154 20.82 -3.13 6.17
C SER A 154 20.15 -2.82 7.51
N ASP A 155 20.20 -3.78 8.43
CA ASP A 155 19.82 -3.62 9.84
C ASP A 155 20.93 -3.00 10.71
N LYS A 156 22.07 -2.64 10.11
CA LYS A 156 23.17 -1.90 10.73
C LYS A 156 22.87 -0.41 10.82
N VAL A 157 23.63 0.32 11.66
CA VAL A 157 23.57 1.78 11.77
C VAL A 157 24.63 2.39 10.84
N ARG A 158 24.30 3.48 10.16
CA ARG A 158 25.21 4.13 9.19
C ARG A 158 26.37 4.86 9.87
N SER A 159 27.60 4.66 9.39
CA SER A 159 28.74 5.46 9.80
C SER A 159 28.74 6.84 9.12
N ALA A 160 29.38 7.83 9.74
CA ALA A 160 29.50 9.18 9.17
C ALA A 160 30.17 9.18 7.78
N GLY A 161 31.12 8.27 7.52
CA GLY A 161 31.82 8.15 6.25
C GLY A 161 31.04 7.42 5.14
N ALA A 162 29.92 6.78 5.46
CA ALA A 162 29.09 6.03 4.51
C ALA A 162 27.86 6.82 4.01
N LYS A 163 27.85 8.15 4.16
CA LYS A 163 26.68 8.98 3.80
C LYS A 163 26.48 9.09 2.29
N THR A 164 27.55 9.20 1.51
CA THR A 164 27.50 9.40 0.06
C THR A 164 28.50 8.49 -0.65
N ILE A 165 28.08 7.93 -1.78
CA ILE A 165 28.93 7.20 -2.72
C ILE A 165 28.71 7.84 -4.09
N ASP A 166 29.80 8.15 -4.77
CA ASP A 166 29.76 8.76 -6.09
C ASP A 166 29.14 7.79 -7.10
N PRO A 167 28.36 8.29 -8.07
CA PRO A 167 27.83 7.49 -9.17
C PRO A 167 28.95 6.83 -9.97
N ASP A 168 28.64 5.71 -10.62
CA ASP A 168 29.53 4.98 -11.53
C ASP A 168 28.86 4.78 -12.90
N GLU A 169 29.55 4.19 -13.85
CA GLU A 169 29.03 3.92 -15.19
C GLU A 169 29.45 2.52 -15.67
N ILE A 170 28.53 1.79 -16.27
CA ILE A 170 28.80 0.50 -16.91
C ILE A 170 28.23 0.54 -18.35
N ASP A 171 29.12 0.45 -19.35
CA ASP A 171 28.77 0.38 -20.76
C ASP A 171 27.76 1.49 -21.20
N GLY A 172 27.99 2.74 -20.75
CA GLY A 172 27.14 3.89 -21.07
C GLY A 172 25.86 4.02 -20.25
N VAL A 173 25.66 3.17 -19.25
CA VAL A 173 24.54 3.21 -18.31
C VAL A 173 24.99 3.76 -16.96
N SER A 174 24.36 4.84 -16.50
CA SER A 174 24.64 5.44 -15.18
C SER A 174 24.22 4.53 -14.05
N ILE A 175 25.08 4.38 -13.05
CA ILE A 175 24.84 3.58 -11.84
C ILE A 175 24.81 4.49 -10.62
N ASP A 176 23.65 4.62 -9.98
CA ASP A 176 23.48 5.37 -8.75
C ASP A 176 23.43 4.44 -7.54
N PHE A 177 23.97 4.90 -6.41
CA PHE A 177 24.03 4.13 -5.17
C PHE A 177 23.21 4.78 -4.06
N GLY A 178 22.43 3.96 -3.37
CA GLY A 178 21.67 4.36 -2.20
C GLY A 178 21.92 3.42 -1.02
N ILE A 179 22.24 3.97 0.16
CA ILE A 179 22.43 3.19 1.39
C ILE A 179 21.24 3.44 2.29
N TRP A 180 20.54 2.35 2.65
CA TRP A 180 19.40 2.34 3.54
C TRP A 180 19.69 1.48 4.76
N THR A 181 20.16 2.12 5.81
CA THR A 181 20.42 1.55 7.12
C THR A 181 19.21 1.74 8.03
N ILE A 182 19.19 1.04 9.15
CA ILE A 182 18.05 1.08 10.09
C ILE A 182 17.77 2.49 10.64
N ASP A 183 18.83 3.28 10.90
CA ASP A 183 18.69 4.66 11.33
C ASP A 183 18.06 5.54 10.25
N ARG A 184 18.47 5.42 9.00
CA ARG A 184 17.87 6.15 7.88
C ARG A 184 16.41 5.73 7.64
N LEU A 185 16.11 4.44 7.76
CA LEU A 185 14.73 3.97 7.64
C LEU A 185 13.87 4.54 8.76
N PHE A 186 14.37 4.52 10.00
CA PHE A 186 13.69 5.08 11.16
C PHE A 186 13.42 6.59 11.02
N GLU A 187 14.43 7.37 10.59
CA GLU A 187 14.32 8.80 10.31
C GLU A 187 13.21 9.10 9.30
N ASN A 188 13.11 8.30 8.23
CA ASN A 188 12.08 8.46 7.21
C ASN A 188 10.67 8.07 7.66
N ILE A 189 10.55 7.07 8.55
CA ILE A 189 9.25 6.63 9.09
C ILE A 189 8.74 7.61 10.15
N ARG A 190 9.64 8.22 10.90
CA ARG A 190 9.32 9.15 11.98
C ARG A 190 8.84 10.51 11.48
N ASP A 191 8.95 10.80 10.19
CA ASP A 191 8.58 12.10 9.59
C ASP A 191 9.35 13.32 10.17
N GLU A 192 10.49 13.06 10.81
CA GLU A 192 11.45 14.09 11.21
C GLU A 192 12.51 14.25 10.11
N GLY A 193 12.05 14.45 8.86
CA GLY A 193 12.92 14.79 7.75
C GLY A 193 13.70 16.07 8.04
N GLU A 194 14.95 16.14 7.64
CA GLU A 194 15.71 17.40 7.58
C GLU A 194 14.83 18.45 6.89
N THR A 195 14.66 19.61 7.51
CA THR A 195 13.93 20.74 6.95
C THR A 195 14.49 21.04 5.57
N LEU A 196 13.69 20.84 4.53
CA LEU A 196 14.11 21.04 3.15
C LEU A 196 14.01 22.53 2.80
N GLU A 197 15.12 23.24 2.88
CA GLU A 197 15.22 24.63 2.45
C GLU A 197 15.55 24.71 0.94
N ILE A 198 14.65 25.29 0.17
CA ILE A 198 14.77 25.51 -1.26
C ILE A 198 14.93 27.02 -1.51
N LYS A 199 16.12 27.46 -1.95
CA LYS A 199 16.34 28.80 -2.49
C LYS A 199 16.36 28.72 -4.02
N PHE A 200 15.53 29.48 -4.71
CA PHE A 200 15.38 29.37 -6.17
C PHE A 200 16.68 29.70 -6.92
N SER A 201 17.51 30.56 -6.35
CA SER A 201 18.84 30.88 -6.87
C SER A 201 19.74 29.66 -7.03
N ASP A 202 19.66 28.70 -6.10
CA ASP A 202 20.50 27.48 -6.08
C ASP A 202 20.10 26.49 -7.18
N TYR A 203 18.94 26.74 -7.82
CA TYR A 203 18.39 25.97 -8.94
C TYR A 203 18.37 26.76 -10.25
N GLY A 204 19.16 27.83 -10.32
CA GLY A 204 19.29 28.67 -11.52
C GLY A 204 18.04 29.48 -11.89
N SER A 205 17.19 29.77 -10.92
CA SER A 205 15.99 30.59 -11.11
C SER A 205 16.05 31.87 -10.30
N GLY A 206 15.49 32.94 -10.87
CA GLY A 206 15.22 34.18 -10.14
C GLY A 206 13.95 34.08 -9.29
N PRO A 207 13.61 35.19 -8.59
CA PRO A 207 12.35 35.32 -7.85
C PRO A 207 11.13 35.07 -8.74
N VAL A 208 10.11 34.38 -8.19
CA VAL A 208 8.89 34.02 -8.91
C VAL A 208 7.76 34.90 -8.40
N GLN A 209 7.17 35.70 -9.29
CA GLN A 209 6.04 36.56 -8.95
C GLN A 209 4.88 35.76 -8.42
N CYS A 210 4.25 36.22 -7.33
CA CYS A 210 3.13 35.54 -6.70
C CYS A 210 2.06 36.52 -6.22
N LEU A 211 0.87 35.99 -6.02
CA LEU A 211 -0.26 36.64 -5.38
C LEU A 211 -0.51 35.98 -4.03
N LEU A 212 -0.43 36.76 -2.96
CA LEU A 212 -0.81 36.30 -1.61
C LEU A 212 -2.34 36.28 -1.50
N ILE A 213 -2.88 35.17 -1.02
CA ILE A 213 -4.28 34.98 -0.67
C ILE A 213 -4.33 34.67 0.83
N ASP A 214 -4.68 35.65 1.62
CA ASP A 214 -4.83 35.49 3.06
C ASP A 214 -6.28 35.07 3.38
N SER A 215 -6.46 33.83 3.79
CA SER A 215 -7.75 33.30 4.22
C SER A 215 -7.97 33.38 5.74
N GLY A 216 -7.03 33.98 6.47
CA GLY A 216 -7.09 34.15 7.92
C GLY A 216 -6.65 32.95 8.75
N ILE A 217 -6.50 31.75 8.12
CA ILE A 217 -6.06 30.52 8.82
C ILE A 217 -4.75 30.03 8.22
N TYR A 218 -4.71 29.84 6.90
CA TYR A 218 -3.54 29.36 6.16
C TYR A 218 -3.23 30.32 5.01
N PRO A 219 -2.07 31.00 5.01
CA PRO A 219 -1.65 31.84 3.89
C PRO A 219 -1.50 30.99 2.63
N GLY A 220 -2.08 31.45 1.54
CA GLY A 220 -1.97 30.81 0.23
C GLY A 220 -1.23 31.71 -0.75
N TYR A 221 -0.46 31.11 -1.66
CA TYR A 221 0.24 31.81 -2.74
C TYR A 221 -0.14 31.19 -4.07
N MET A 222 -0.52 32.07 -5.01
CA MET A 222 -0.73 31.68 -6.41
C MET A 222 0.42 32.22 -7.25
N CYS A 223 1.10 31.35 -8.00
CA CYS A 223 2.19 31.75 -8.89
C CYS A 223 2.27 30.86 -10.12
N ALA A 224 3.06 31.30 -11.10
CA ALA A 224 3.41 30.53 -12.28
C ALA A 224 4.87 30.07 -12.16
N MET A 225 5.07 28.81 -11.78
CA MET A 225 6.41 28.24 -11.60
C MET A 225 7.08 27.98 -12.94
N PRO A 226 8.32 28.45 -13.16
CA PRO A 226 9.08 28.12 -14.36
C PRO A 226 9.30 26.60 -14.49
N GLY A 227 9.06 26.05 -15.68
CA GLY A 227 9.22 24.62 -15.95
C GLY A 227 10.64 24.12 -15.69
N ASN A 228 11.64 24.97 -16.00
CA ASN A 228 13.04 24.66 -15.68
C ASN A 228 13.30 24.54 -14.18
N LEU A 229 12.72 25.43 -13.36
CA LEU A 229 12.87 25.38 -11.91
C LEU A 229 12.27 24.08 -11.34
N LEU A 230 11.06 23.72 -11.74
CA LEU A 230 10.42 22.46 -11.30
C LEU A 230 11.22 21.23 -11.74
N ALA A 231 11.75 21.23 -12.96
CA ALA A 231 12.58 20.15 -13.45
C ALA A 231 13.92 20.03 -12.68
N ASN A 232 14.56 21.16 -12.30
CA ASN A 232 15.78 21.19 -11.50
C ASN A 232 15.51 20.69 -10.06
N LEU A 233 14.39 21.10 -9.47
CA LEU A 233 13.96 20.62 -8.16
C LEU A 233 13.75 19.10 -8.17
N TYR A 234 13.05 18.59 -9.18
CA TYR A 234 12.81 17.16 -9.32
C TYR A 234 14.09 16.37 -9.58
N GLU A 235 15.02 16.92 -10.38
CA GLU A 235 16.32 16.30 -10.63
C GLU A 235 17.13 16.08 -9.34
N LYS A 236 17.11 17.07 -8.42
CA LYS A 236 17.91 17.03 -7.20
C LYS A 236 17.24 16.26 -6.06
N HIS A 237 15.91 16.33 -5.97
CA HIS A 237 15.16 15.80 -4.83
C HIS A 237 14.27 14.60 -5.18
N ASP A 238 14.07 14.33 -6.48
CA ASP A 238 13.29 13.19 -6.99
C ASP A 238 11.89 13.13 -6.35
N THR A 239 11.45 11.94 -5.99
CA THR A 239 10.15 11.70 -5.38
C THR A 239 10.01 12.25 -3.96
N THR A 240 11.09 12.71 -3.30
CA THR A 240 11.00 13.32 -1.97
C THR A 240 10.21 14.63 -1.96
N LEU A 241 10.11 15.33 -3.12
CA LEU A 241 9.22 16.50 -3.28
C LEU A 241 7.74 16.16 -3.30
N LEU A 242 7.38 14.88 -3.43
CA LEU A 242 6.01 14.44 -3.57
C LEU A 242 5.47 13.94 -2.23
N GLU A 243 4.27 14.30 -1.90
CA GLU A 243 3.56 13.74 -0.75
C GLU A 243 3.39 12.20 -0.93
N GLY A 244 3.44 11.44 0.17
CA GLY A 244 3.50 9.97 0.17
C GLY A 244 2.43 9.29 -0.68
N ASN A 245 1.20 9.83 -0.70
CA ASN A 245 0.09 9.29 -1.49
C ASN A 245 0.25 9.51 -3.01
N ILE A 246 0.99 10.56 -3.42
CA ILE A 246 1.25 10.86 -4.84
C ILE A 246 2.38 9.97 -5.38
N ARG A 247 3.34 9.61 -4.54
CA ARG A 247 4.48 8.74 -4.92
C ARG A 247 4.00 7.38 -5.44
N SER A 248 3.03 6.76 -4.78
CA SER A 248 2.44 5.49 -5.20
C SER A 248 1.64 5.57 -6.51
N PHE A 249 1.21 6.77 -6.89
CA PHE A 249 0.33 7.01 -8.04
C PHE A 249 1.07 7.22 -9.37
N LEU A 250 2.33 7.66 -9.33
CA LEU A 250 3.12 7.88 -10.54
C LEU A 250 3.37 6.59 -11.34
N SER A 251 3.33 5.43 -10.69
CA SER A 251 3.56 4.13 -11.33
C SER A 251 2.41 3.61 -12.19
N THR A 252 1.18 4.14 -12.06
CA THR A 252 -0.03 3.48 -12.61
C THR A 252 -0.68 4.10 -13.85
N LYS A 253 -0.28 5.30 -14.35
CA LYS A 253 -0.99 5.98 -15.46
C LYS A 253 -0.15 6.37 -16.68
N VAL A 254 -0.02 5.44 -17.62
CA VAL A 254 0.61 5.64 -18.93
C VAL A 254 -0.09 6.68 -19.81
N ALA A 255 -1.41 6.74 -19.79
CA ALA A 255 -2.20 7.56 -20.75
C ALA A 255 -2.13 9.08 -20.50
N VAL A 256 -2.12 9.52 -19.25
CA VAL A 256 -2.09 10.94 -18.89
C VAL A 256 -0.71 11.56 -19.17
N ASN A 257 0.37 10.84 -18.88
CA ASN A 257 1.74 11.29 -19.15
C ASN A 257 1.99 11.54 -20.65
N ASN A 258 1.39 10.73 -21.52
CA ASN A 258 1.50 10.94 -22.98
C ASN A 258 0.86 12.26 -23.45
N GLY A 259 -0.23 12.71 -22.83
CA GLY A 259 -0.86 13.99 -23.13
C GLY A 259 0.02 15.17 -22.72
N ILE A 260 0.51 15.17 -21.49
CA ILE A 260 1.41 16.20 -20.95
C ILE A 260 2.68 16.27 -21.79
N ARG A 261 3.33 15.14 -22.08
CA ARG A 261 4.53 15.07 -22.89
C ARG A 261 4.34 15.64 -24.32
N LYS A 262 3.22 15.32 -24.96
CA LYS A 262 2.90 15.88 -26.29
C LYS A 262 2.82 17.40 -26.27
N THR A 263 2.21 17.97 -25.24
CA THR A 263 2.12 19.43 -25.09
C THR A 263 3.50 20.04 -24.85
N ILE A 264 4.36 19.42 -24.02
CA ILE A 264 5.73 19.89 -23.77
C ILE A 264 6.53 19.94 -25.07
N ILE A 265 6.45 18.89 -25.90
CA ILE A 265 7.26 18.75 -27.12
C ILE A 265 6.71 19.63 -28.27
N ASN A 266 5.40 19.59 -28.50
CA ASN A 266 4.82 20.14 -29.72
C ASN A 266 4.25 21.55 -29.55
N GLU A 267 3.77 21.89 -28.34
CA GLU A 267 3.07 23.16 -28.07
C GLU A 267 3.45 23.75 -26.70
N PRO A 268 4.76 23.99 -26.40
CA PRO A 268 5.19 24.40 -25.07
C PRO A 268 4.56 25.72 -24.61
N ASN A 269 4.29 26.63 -25.50
CA ASN A 269 3.61 27.91 -25.24
C ASN A 269 2.16 27.79 -24.83
N LYS A 270 1.51 26.63 -25.08
CA LYS A 270 0.14 26.34 -24.64
C LYS A 270 0.08 25.54 -23.34
N PHE A 271 1.21 25.18 -22.79
CA PHE A 271 1.28 24.33 -21.60
C PHE A 271 0.51 24.90 -20.42
N PHE A 272 0.66 26.19 -20.15
CA PHE A 272 -0.05 26.89 -19.10
C PHE A 272 -1.58 26.81 -19.24
N ILE A 273 -2.10 26.82 -20.47
CA ILE A 273 -3.55 26.79 -20.75
C ILE A 273 -4.11 25.37 -20.60
N TYR A 274 -3.31 24.35 -20.98
CA TYR A 274 -3.78 22.96 -21.04
C TYR A 274 -3.51 22.16 -19.78
N ASN A 275 -2.63 22.66 -18.88
CA ASN A 275 -2.23 21.95 -17.67
C ASN A 275 -2.94 22.53 -16.44
N ASN A 276 -3.48 21.66 -15.61
CA ASN A 276 -4.18 22.07 -14.37
C ASN A 276 -3.23 22.62 -13.29
N GLY A 277 -1.91 22.56 -13.51
CA GLY A 277 -0.93 23.02 -12.55
C GLY A 277 -0.63 22.03 -11.44
N ILE A 278 -0.02 22.54 -10.37
CA ILE A 278 0.34 21.78 -9.16
C ILE A 278 -0.28 22.43 -7.92
N SER A 279 -0.62 21.61 -6.94
CA SER A 279 -0.91 22.07 -5.59
C SER A 279 0.20 21.60 -4.68
N ALA A 280 0.70 22.49 -3.84
CA ALA A 280 1.82 22.23 -2.95
C ALA A 280 1.56 22.81 -1.56
N THR A 281 2.31 22.30 -0.58
CA THR A 281 2.37 22.82 0.79
C THR A 281 3.80 23.18 1.16
N ALA A 282 3.94 24.02 2.16
CA ALA A 282 5.21 24.42 2.76
C ALA A 282 5.02 24.74 4.23
N THR A 283 6.09 24.74 5.05
CA THR A 283 6.04 25.24 6.41
C THR A 283 6.31 26.74 6.50
N SER A 284 7.12 27.27 5.57
CA SER A 284 7.32 28.70 5.43
C SER A 284 7.78 29.06 4.00
N VAL A 285 7.74 30.36 3.67
CA VAL A 285 8.23 30.89 2.39
C VAL A 285 9.13 32.11 2.61
N GLU A 286 10.14 32.25 1.76
CA GLU A 286 10.90 33.48 1.66
C GLU A 286 10.34 34.34 0.52
N THR A 287 10.13 35.63 0.80
CA THR A 287 9.55 36.58 -0.17
C THR A 287 10.35 37.86 -0.29
N CYS A 288 10.27 38.51 -1.44
CA CYS A 288 10.79 39.86 -1.66
C CYS A 288 9.81 40.70 -2.50
N ILE A 289 10.02 41.99 -2.52
CA ILE A 289 9.23 42.89 -3.39
C ILE A 289 10.12 43.39 -4.52
N ILE A 290 9.73 43.15 -5.75
CA ILE A 290 10.43 43.61 -6.94
C ILE A 290 9.45 44.44 -7.79
N ASN A 291 9.81 45.68 -8.06
CA ASN A 291 8.95 46.63 -8.83
C ASN A 291 7.51 46.74 -8.28
N GLY A 292 7.37 46.66 -6.92
CA GLY A 292 6.08 46.72 -6.25
C GLY A 292 5.26 45.42 -6.27
N GLN A 293 5.83 44.33 -6.78
CA GLN A 293 5.18 43.02 -6.87
C GLN A 293 5.81 42.03 -5.86
N LEU A 294 4.99 41.26 -5.20
CA LEU A 294 5.41 40.21 -4.28
C LEU A 294 5.99 39.02 -5.09
N CYS A 295 7.16 38.56 -4.69
CA CYS A 295 7.85 37.43 -5.32
C CYS A 295 8.30 36.42 -4.26
N LEU A 296 8.20 35.14 -4.58
CA LEU A 296 8.80 34.05 -3.83
C LEU A 296 10.29 33.93 -4.23
N THR A 297 11.18 33.79 -3.25
CA THR A 297 12.62 33.55 -3.44
C THR A 297 13.05 32.19 -2.93
N GLY A 298 12.25 31.61 -1.99
CA GLY A 298 12.51 30.31 -1.41
C GLY A 298 11.29 29.71 -0.74
N ILE A 299 11.34 28.42 -0.48
CA ILE A 299 10.28 27.62 0.13
C ILE A 299 10.91 26.62 1.11
N VAL A 300 10.35 26.49 2.29
CA VAL A 300 10.80 25.52 3.31
C VAL A 300 9.80 24.38 3.40
N ASP A 301 10.29 23.14 3.43
CA ASP A 301 9.49 21.89 3.47
C ASP A 301 8.47 21.80 2.34
N PHE A 302 8.94 22.06 1.13
CA PHE A 302 8.12 22.03 -0.07
C PHE A 302 7.64 20.62 -0.40
N GLN A 303 6.32 20.43 -0.42
CA GLN A 303 5.70 19.17 -0.79
C GLN A 303 4.62 19.38 -1.86
N ILE A 304 4.71 18.64 -2.95
CA ILE A 304 3.69 18.64 -4.02
C ILE A 304 2.60 17.63 -3.62
N VAL A 305 1.41 18.12 -3.32
CA VAL A 305 0.25 17.32 -2.92
C VAL A 305 -0.69 16.99 -4.08
N ASN A 306 -0.52 17.63 -5.24
CA ASN A 306 -1.19 17.29 -6.51
C ASN A 306 -0.35 17.80 -7.69
N GLY A 307 -0.35 17.07 -8.81
CA GLY A 307 0.39 17.44 -10.02
C GLY A 307 1.80 16.86 -10.11
N GLY A 308 2.15 15.85 -9.32
CA GLY A 308 3.45 15.16 -9.40
C GLY A 308 3.77 14.62 -10.79
N GLN A 309 2.75 14.18 -11.56
CA GLN A 309 2.92 13.75 -12.96
C GLN A 309 3.39 14.89 -13.87
N THR A 310 2.93 16.12 -13.63
CA THR A 310 3.37 17.31 -14.38
C THR A 310 4.87 17.53 -14.16
N THR A 311 5.32 17.51 -12.90
CA THR A 311 6.71 17.73 -12.52
C THR A 311 7.62 16.64 -13.08
N ALA A 312 7.26 15.36 -12.93
CA ALA A 312 8.00 14.23 -13.49
C ALA A 312 8.03 14.27 -15.04
N SER A 313 6.95 14.69 -15.71
CA SER A 313 6.89 14.79 -17.17
C SER A 313 7.81 15.90 -17.70
N LEU A 314 7.89 17.04 -17.00
CA LEU A 314 8.82 18.14 -17.35
C LEU A 314 10.28 17.65 -17.28
N TYR A 315 10.66 17.02 -16.19
CA TYR A 315 12.01 16.46 -16.05
C TYR A 315 12.31 15.45 -17.17
N ASN A 316 11.42 14.46 -17.36
CA ASN A 316 11.61 13.44 -18.39
C ASN A 316 11.68 14.00 -19.80
N SER A 317 10.83 14.97 -20.16
CA SER A 317 10.85 15.57 -21.50
C SER A 317 12.13 16.38 -21.73
N ARG A 318 12.65 17.07 -20.72
CA ARG A 318 13.93 17.78 -20.82
C ARG A 318 15.09 16.79 -21.03
N TYR A 319 15.10 15.69 -20.27
CA TYR A 319 16.19 14.73 -20.29
C TYR A 319 16.17 13.82 -21.52
N LYS A 320 14.99 13.23 -21.85
CA LYS A 320 14.82 12.27 -22.94
C LYS A 320 14.64 12.93 -24.30
N ASP A 321 13.80 13.93 -24.35
CA ASP A 321 13.40 14.56 -25.62
C ASP A 321 14.24 15.79 -25.94
N LYS A 322 15.16 16.20 -25.03
CA LYS A 322 15.93 17.43 -25.10
C LYS A 322 15.05 18.67 -25.30
N SER A 323 13.83 18.62 -24.74
CA SER A 323 12.86 19.70 -24.87
C SER A 323 13.31 20.96 -24.15
N ASP A 324 13.13 22.11 -24.80
CA ASP A 324 13.33 23.41 -24.17
C ASP A 324 12.10 23.75 -23.29
N LEU A 325 12.33 23.94 -21.99
CA LEU A 325 11.29 24.29 -21.02
C LEU A 325 11.21 25.80 -20.75
N SER A 326 11.95 26.63 -21.47
CA SER A 326 12.03 28.10 -21.23
C SER A 326 10.67 28.82 -21.38
N LEU A 327 9.80 28.31 -22.23
CA LEU A 327 8.45 28.84 -22.46
C LEU A 327 7.37 28.18 -21.59
N ILE A 328 7.74 27.23 -20.73
CA ILE A 328 6.79 26.48 -19.92
C ILE A 328 6.68 27.11 -18.54
N TYR A 329 5.45 27.44 -18.18
CA TYR A 329 5.06 27.87 -16.86
C TYR A 329 3.95 26.97 -16.33
N VAL A 330 4.04 26.60 -15.05
CA VAL A 330 3.10 25.70 -14.38
C VAL A 330 2.35 26.48 -13.31
N PRO A 331 1.01 26.61 -13.40
CA PRO A 331 0.23 27.20 -12.31
C PRO A 331 0.49 26.45 -11.01
N MET A 332 0.84 27.16 -9.93
CA MET A 332 1.04 26.59 -8.61
C MET A 332 0.16 27.28 -7.59
N LYS A 333 -0.59 26.46 -6.84
CA LYS A 333 -1.23 26.85 -5.59
C LYS A 333 -0.38 26.32 -4.44
N LEU A 334 0.24 27.22 -3.69
CA LEU A 334 1.04 26.90 -2.50
C LEU A 334 0.26 27.28 -1.25
N THR A 335 0.13 26.39 -0.28
CA THR A 335 -0.48 26.66 1.02
C THR A 335 0.58 26.52 2.10
N VAL A 336 0.74 27.53 2.95
CA VAL A 336 1.65 27.48 4.08
C VAL A 336 0.90 26.92 5.29
N VAL A 337 1.45 25.84 5.87
CA VAL A 337 0.87 25.12 6.99
C VAL A 337 1.91 25.01 8.09
N GLU A 338 1.57 25.49 9.29
CA GLU A 338 2.46 25.38 10.44
C GLU A 338 2.83 23.93 10.72
N LYS A 339 4.08 23.69 11.18
CA LYS A 339 4.64 22.34 11.37
C LYS A 339 3.80 21.50 12.35
N GLU A 340 3.22 22.14 13.37
CA GLU A 340 2.39 21.50 14.40
C GLU A 340 1.08 20.95 13.86
N THR A 341 0.47 21.60 12.88
CA THR A 341 -0.81 21.21 12.26
C THR A 341 -0.65 20.46 10.96
N SER A 342 0.57 20.38 10.44
CA SER A 342 0.88 19.80 9.12
C SER A 342 0.38 18.35 8.96
N LYS A 343 0.53 17.53 10.01
CA LYS A 343 0.11 16.11 10.01
C LYS A 343 -1.39 15.89 9.80
N GLU A 344 -2.22 16.86 10.23
CA GLU A 344 -3.68 16.79 10.07
C GLU A 344 -4.14 17.47 8.78
N VAL A 345 -3.51 18.59 8.43
CA VAL A 345 -3.99 19.47 7.35
C VAL A 345 -3.46 19.07 5.97
N ILE A 346 -2.20 18.64 5.86
CA ILE A 346 -1.62 18.25 4.56
C ILE A 346 -2.37 17.08 3.90
N PRO A 347 -2.71 15.99 4.63
CA PRO A 347 -3.53 14.92 4.07
C PRO A 347 -4.90 15.40 3.58
N LEU A 348 -5.54 16.34 4.28
CA LEU A 348 -6.82 16.93 3.85
C LEU A 348 -6.65 17.79 2.59
N ILE A 349 -5.60 18.60 2.51
CA ILE A 349 -5.30 19.38 1.30
C ILE A 349 -5.07 18.44 0.11
N ALA A 350 -4.27 17.38 0.31
CA ALA A 350 -4.03 16.36 -0.71
C ALA A 350 -5.34 15.66 -1.14
N GLU A 351 -6.18 15.33 -0.18
CA GLU A 351 -7.49 14.76 -0.40
C GLU A 351 -8.34 15.66 -1.30
N TYR A 352 -8.60 16.90 -0.89
CA TYR A 352 -9.45 17.80 -1.64
C TYR A 352 -8.84 18.21 -2.98
N ALA A 353 -7.54 18.39 -3.08
CA ALA A 353 -6.87 18.69 -4.33
C ALA A 353 -6.94 17.52 -5.33
N ASN A 354 -6.94 16.29 -4.85
CA ASN A 354 -7.00 15.09 -5.68
C ASN A 354 -8.43 14.65 -6.03
N THR A 355 -9.43 14.98 -5.23
CA THR A 355 -10.85 14.68 -5.54
C THR A 355 -11.39 15.44 -6.74
N GLN A 356 -10.81 16.57 -7.07
CA GLN A 356 -11.17 17.31 -8.31
C GLN A 356 -10.70 16.60 -9.59
N ASN A 357 -9.71 15.71 -9.50
CA ASN A 357 -9.24 14.88 -10.59
C ASN A 357 -9.46 13.41 -10.18
N LYS A 358 -10.58 12.77 -10.52
CA LYS A 358 -10.90 11.33 -10.35
C LYS A 358 -9.71 10.46 -9.89
N VAL A 359 -9.25 10.56 -8.62
CA VAL A 359 -8.09 9.82 -8.12
C VAL A 359 -8.27 9.30 -6.71
N ASN A 360 -7.93 8.04 -6.62
CA ASN A 360 -7.71 7.14 -5.48
C ASN A 360 -8.78 7.07 -4.39
N SER A 361 -9.78 6.29 -4.73
CA SER A 361 -10.77 5.73 -3.82
C SER A 361 -10.19 4.83 -2.70
N ALA A 362 -8.93 4.39 -2.80
CA ALA A 362 -8.37 3.40 -1.89
C ALA A 362 -8.01 3.95 -0.50
N ASP A 363 -7.48 5.17 -0.42
CA ASP A 363 -7.13 5.78 0.87
C ASP A 363 -8.37 6.35 1.58
N PHE A 364 -9.33 6.86 0.82
CA PHE A 364 -10.66 7.21 1.32
C PHE A 364 -11.43 6.02 1.85
N PHE A 365 -11.19 4.83 1.28
CA PHE A 365 -11.88 3.63 1.69
C PHE A 365 -11.51 3.19 3.12
N SER A 366 -10.38 3.61 3.66
CA SER A 366 -10.03 3.35 5.07
C SER A 366 -11.05 3.92 6.05
N ASN A 367 -11.69 5.05 5.71
CA ASN A 367 -12.76 5.66 6.50
C ASN A 367 -14.17 5.23 6.06
N HIS A 368 -14.27 4.41 5.03
CA HIS A 368 -15.55 3.87 4.59
C HIS A 368 -16.18 2.99 5.68
N GLU A 369 -17.49 3.04 5.79
CA GLU A 369 -18.26 2.32 6.82
C GLU A 369 -17.94 0.82 6.87
N PHE A 370 -17.63 0.22 5.72
CA PHE A 370 -17.13 -1.17 5.63
C PHE A 370 -15.89 -1.38 6.50
N CYS A 371 -14.86 -0.56 6.33
CA CYS A 371 -13.60 -0.71 7.09
C CYS A 371 -13.81 -0.45 8.58
N VAL A 372 -14.64 0.53 8.92
CA VAL A 372 -15.01 0.81 10.33
C VAL A 372 -15.76 -0.37 10.96
N LYS A 373 -16.67 -1.02 10.21
CA LYS A 373 -17.34 -2.25 10.66
C LYS A 373 -16.36 -3.41 10.87
N MET A 374 -15.47 -3.65 9.92
CA MET A 374 -14.47 -4.72 10.03
C MET A 374 -13.52 -4.49 11.21
N GLU A 375 -13.08 -3.25 11.43
CA GLU A 375 -12.29 -2.90 12.60
C GLU A 375 -13.05 -3.18 13.91
N ARG A 376 -14.32 -2.77 14.01
CA ARG A 376 -15.17 -3.06 15.17
C ARG A 376 -15.29 -4.56 15.42
N TYR A 377 -15.53 -5.37 14.39
CA TYR A 377 -15.61 -6.83 14.54
C TYR A 377 -14.28 -7.40 14.99
N SER A 378 -13.16 -6.91 14.46
CA SER A 378 -11.84 -7.38 14.87
C SER A 378 -11.53 -7.13 16.36
N ARG A 379 -12.11 -6.08 16.96
CA ARG A 379 -11.94 -5.77 18.40
C ARG A 379 -12.91 -6.53 19.29
N ASN A 380 -14.01 -7.05 18.76
CA ASN A 380 -15.10 -7.67 19.53
C ASN A 380 -15.20 -9.19 19.35
N CYS A 381 -14.77 -9.74 18.20
CA CYS A 381 -14.80 -11.18 17.96
C CYS A 381 -13.72 -11.90 18.75
N ARG A 382 -14.13 -12.64 19.78
CA ARG A 382 -13.21 -13.42 20.60
C ARG A 382 -12.73 -14.67 19.86
N VAL A 383 -11.46 -14.96 20.02
CA VAL A 383 -10.84 -16.24 19.68
C VAL A 383 -10.64 -17.00 20.99
N ALA A 384 -11.23 -18.16 21.08
CA ALA A 384 -11.06 -19.03 22.26
C ALA A 384 -9.59 -19.41 22.47
N PRO A 385 -9.13 -19.55 23.72
CA PRO A 385 -7.76 -19.90 24.01
C PRO A 385 -7.31 -21.16 23.26
N GLN A 386 -6.16 -21.08 22.58
CA GLN A 386 -5.57 -22.18 21.84
C GLN A 386 -4.32 -22.69 22.53
N ASN A 387 -3.97 -23.96 22.35
CA ASN A 387 -2.72 -24.59 22.81
C ASN A 387 -2.41 -24.39 24.31
N GLY A 388 -3.44 -24.39 25.18
CA GLY A 388 -3.27 -24.22 26.63
C GLY A 388 -3.11 -22.78 27.12
N ALA A 389 -3.31 -21.78 26.23
CA ALA A 389 -3.40 -20.40 26.66
C ALA A 389 -4.60 -20.19 27.61
N GLN A 390 -4.44 -19.30 28.60
CA GLN A 390 -5.47 -19.02 29.62
C GLN A 390 -6.36 -17.81 29.27
N TYR A 391 -6.09 -17.14 28.16
CA TYR A 391 -6.75 -15.89 27.80
C TYR A 391 -7.31 -15.94 26.39
N ASP A 392 -8.50 -15.29 26.21
CA ASP A 392 -9.05 -15.01 24.90
C ASP A 392 -8.16 -14.05 24.14
N THR A 393 -7.97 -14.26 22.85
CA THR A 393 -7.29 -13.34 21.95
C THR A 393 -8.25 -12.73 20.94
N PHE A 394 -7.77 -11.71 20.22
CA PHE A 394 -8.53 -11.02 19.18
C PHE A 394 -7.66 -10.82 17.96
N TRP A 395 -8.26 -10.93 16.80
CA TRP A 395 -7.60 -10.50 15.57
C TRP A 395 -7.56 -8.97 15.50
N PHE A 396 -6.45 -8.44 15.02
CA PHE A 396 -6.28 -7.01 14.87
C PHE A 396 -6.33 -6.64 13.37
N PHE A 397 -7.40 -5.98 12.94
CA PHE A 397 -7.51 -5.45 11.59
C PHE A 397 -6.98 -4.02 11.55
N GLU A 398 -5.97 -3.78 10.73
CA GLU A 398 -5.47 -2.44 10.43
C GLU A 398 -6.18 -1.88 9.19
N ARG A 399 -7.06 -0.92 9.38
CA ARG A 399 -7.65 -0.17 8.27
C ARG A 399 -6.74 0.97 7.78
N ALA A 400 -5.87 1.47 8.64
CA ALA A 400 -4.80 2.41 8.33
C ALA A 400 -3.47 1.84 8.87
N LYS A 401 -2.41 1.91 8.08
CA LYS A 401 -1.10 1.35 8.43
C LYS A 401 -0.57 1.98 9.72
N GLY A 402 0.03 1.14 10.56
CA GLY A 402 0.64 1.57 11.82
C GLY A 402 -0.33 1.67 13.01
N GLN A 403 -1.63 1.40 12.85
CA GLN A 403 -2.60 1.43 13.96
C GLN A 403 -2.21 0.48 15.11
N TYR A 404 -1.64 -0.69 14.80
CA TYR A 404 -1.18 -1.64 15.82
C TYR A 404 -0.06 -1.04 16.67
N THR A 405 0.88 -0.36 16.05
CA THR A 405 1.98 0.34 16.74
C THR A 405 1.45 1.56 17.49
N GLN A 406 0.59 2.37 16.87
CA GLN A 406 -0.04 3.52 17.52
C GLN A 406 -0.83 3.14 18.76
N ALA A 407 -1.51 1.99 18.75
CA ALA A 407 -2.26 1.48 19.90
C ALA A 407 -1.36 1.15 21.11
N GLN A 408 -0.04 1.10 20.94
CA GLN A 408 0.95 0.84 21.98
C GLN A 408 1.63 2.14 22.48
N LEU A 409 1.52 3.24 21.73
CA LEU A 409 2.13 4.53 22.11
C LEU A 409 1.56 5.06 23.43
N GLY A 410 2.42 5.59 24.29
CA GLY A 410 2.05 6.13 25.58
C GLY A 410 1.68 5.08 26.66
N LYS A 411 1.79 3.79 26.37
CA LYS A 411 1.54 2.70 27.32
C LYS A 411 2.80 2.32 28.08
N THR A 412 2.63 1.86 29.33
CA THR A 412 3.72 1.27 30.12
C THR A 412 4.13 -0.09 29.56
N PRO A 413 5.36 -0.58 29.83
CA PRO A 413 5.80 -1.91 29.38
C PRO A 413 4.85 -3.05 29.78
N ALA A 414 4.24 -2.97 30.96
CA ALA A 414 3.25 -3.95 31.43
C ALA A 414 1.97 -3.92 30.57
N GLN A 415 1.48 -2.73 30.25
CA GLN A 415 0.30 -2.55 29.38
C GLN A 415 0.57 -2.96 27.93
N ILE A 416 1.80 -2.75 27.42
CA ILE A 416 2.21 -3.23 26.10
C ILE A 416 2.24 -4.76 26.08
N LYS A 417 2.76 -5.40 27.14
CA LYS A 417 2.74 -6.85 27.26
C LYS A 417 1.31 -7.40 27.29
N GLU A 418 0.42 -6.79 28.05
CA GLU A 418 -1.00 -7.15 28.08
C GLU A 418 -1.68 -6.96 26.71
N PHE A 419 -1.40 -5.84 26.02
CA PHE A 419 -1.90 -5.59 24.68
C PHE A 419 -1.45 -6.68 23.69
N LYS A 420 -0.16 -7.04 23.68
CA LYS A 420 0.39 -8.09 22.82
C LYS A 420 -0.16 -9.50 23.15
N LEU A 421 -0.50 -9.77 24.41
CA LEU A 421 -1.20 -11.00 24.77
C LEU A 421 -2.62 -11.04 24.24
N ARG A 422 -3.33 -9.90 24.29
CA ARG A 422 -4.71 -9.79 23.81
C ARG A 422 -4.79 -9.75 22.28
N TYR A 423 -3.84 -9.09 21.63
CA TYR A 423 -3.72 -8.93 20.18
C TYR A 423 -2.36 -9.46 19.71
N PRO A 424 -2.19 -10.79 19.60
CA PRO A 424 -0.94 -11.36 19.15
C PRO A 424 -0.64 -10.94 17.71
N LYS A 425 0.64 -10.71 17.40
CA LYS A 425 1.06 -10.19 16.10
C LYS A 425 0.75 -11.14 14.93
N ASN A 426 0.74 -12.46 15.17
CA ASN A 426 0.31 -13.46 14.20
C ASN A 426 -1.22 -13.44 13.94
N GLN A 427 -1.97 -12.62 14.67
CA GLN A 427 -3.40 -12.35 14.44
C GLN A 427 -3.63 -10.91 13.94
N LEU A 428 -2.60 -10.28 13.36
CA LEU A 428 -2.65 -8.98 12.71
C LEU A 428 -2.80 -9.15 11.20
N PHE A 429 -3.67 -8.36 10.58
CA PHE A 429 -3.76 -8.25 9.12
C PHE A 429 -4.25 -6.86 8.71
N THR A 430 -3.83 -6.44 7.54
CA THR A 430 -4.13 -5.12 6.97
C THR A 430 -5.35 -5.13 6.06
N LYS A 431 -5.81 -3.95 5.64
CA LYS A 431 -6.86 -3.83 4.62
C LYS A 431 -6.47 -4.49 3.28
N THR A 432 -5.20 -4.46 2.92
CA THR A 432 -4.68 -5.09 1.69
C THR A 432 -4.65 -6.61 1.80
N ASP A 433 -4.33 -7.15 2.98
CA ASP A 433 -4.42 -8.60 3.23
C ASP A 433 -5.86 -9.07 3.19
N PHE A 434 -6.78 -8.30 3.77
CA PHE A 434 -8.20 -8.58 3.71
C PHE A 434 -8.68 -8.74 2.26
N ALA A 435 -8.34 -7.80 1.39
CA ALA A 435 -8.66 -7.85 -0.02
C ALA A 435 -7.98 -9.04 -0.74
N LYS A 436 -6.72 -9.33 -0.38
CA LYS A 436 -5.95 -10.45 -0.93
C LYS A 436 -6.63 -11.79 -0.60
N PHE A 437 -7.03 -12.01 0.65
CA PHE A 437 -7.69 -13.24 1.07
C PHE A 437 -9.03 -13.44 0.34
N ARG A 438 -9.85 -12.39 0.27
CA ARG A 438 -11.16 -12.43 -0.40
C ARG A 438 -11.03 -12.65 -1.89
N ASN A 439 -10.25 -11.84 -2.59
CA ASN A 439 -10.13 -11.91 -4.03
C ASN A 439 -9.47 -13.21 -4.51
N SER A 440 -8.56 -13.81 -3.71
CA SER A 440 -8.03 -15.13 -3.99
C SER A 440 -9.14 -16.20 -3.98
N TRP A 441 -9.99 -16.20 -2.95
CA TRP A 441 -11.11 -17.13 -2.85
C TRP A 441 -12.21 -16.87 -3.91
N GLU A 442 -12.46 -15.62 -4.24
CA GLU A 442 -13.44 -15.19 -5.26
C GLU A 442 -12.94 -15.36 -6.69
N CYS A 443 -11.91 -16.18 -6.89
CA CYS A 443 -11.37 -16.56 -8.19
C CYS A 443 -10.83 -15.38 -9.03
N MET A 444 -10.20 -14.41 -8.39
CA MET A 444 -9.53 -13.26 -9.03
C MET A 444 -8.00 -13.26 -8.81
N PRO A 445 -7.28 -14.37 -9.04
CA PRO A 445 -5.85 -14.46 -8.74
C PRO A 445 -5.00 -13.55 -9.63
N ASP A 446 -5.42 -13.25 -10.84
CA ASP A 446 -4.77 -12.30 -11.75
C ASP A 446 -4.82 -10.88 -11.17
N THR A 447 -5.92 -10.49 -10.56
CA THR A 447 -6.09 -9.20 -9.89
C THR A 447 -5.20 -9.09 -8.66
N VAL A 448 -5.15 -10.14 -7.82
CA VAL A 448 -4.23 -10.20 -6.66
C VAL A 448 -2.78 -10.08 -7.11
N SER A 449 -2.42 -10.74 -8.22
CA SER A 449 -1.06 -10.71 -8.79
C SER A 449 -0.63 -9.34 -9.33
N LYS A 450 -1.56 -8.38 -9.53
CA LYS A 450 -1.24 -7.00 -9.95
C LYS A 450 -0.64 -6.15 -8.85
N GLY A 451 -0.53 -6.68 -7.63
CA GLY A 451 0.04 -6.02 -6.46
C GLY A 451 -1.01 -5.55 -5.45
N ALA A 452 -0.57 -5.32 -4.22
CA ALA A 452 -1.43 -5.09 -3.06
C ALA A 452 -2.38 -3.89 -3.25
N GLN A 453 -1.88 -2.77 -3.76
CA GLN A 453 -2.67 -1.56 -3.95
C GLN A 453 -3.72 -1.72 -5.07
N THR A 454 -3.34 -2.25 -6.23
CA THR A 454 -4.26 -2.48 -7.35
C THR A 454 -5.36 -3.48 -6.97
N ASN A 455 -4.98 -4.54 -6.25
CA ASN A 455 -5.93 -5.52 -5.72
C ASN A 455 -6.90 -4.87 -4.73
N PHE A 456 -6.40 -4.06 -3.81
CA PHE A 456 -7.24 -3.37 -2.83
C PHE A 456 -8.17 -2.34 -3.50
N GLN A 457 -7.69 -1.58 -4.50
CA GLN A 457 -8.53 -0.65 -5.25
C GLN A 457 -9.73 -1.36 -5.88
N LYS A 458 -9.47 -2.49 -6.56
CA LYS A 458 -10.53 -3.29 -7.17
C LYS A 458 -11.53 -3.79 -6.13
N PHE A 459 -11.04 -4.33 -5.02
CA PHE A 459 -11.88 -4.76 -3.89
C PHE A 459 -12.73 -3.61 -3.35
N ALA A 460 -12.14 -2.43 -3.12
CA ALA A 460 -12.83 -1.25 -2.61
C ALA A 460 -13.91 -0.73 -3.57
N GLU A 461 -13.64 -0.75 -4.89
CA GLU A 461 -14.62 -0.38 -5.91
C GLU A 461 -15.82 -1.33 -5.91
N ASP A 462 -15.58 -2.64 -5.80
CA ASP A 462 -16.64 -3.65 -5.78
C ASP A 462 -17.48 -3.55 -4.50
N ILE A 463 -16.86 -3.25 -3.35
CA ILE A 463 -17.58 -2.98 -2.10
C ILE A 463 -18.43 -1.71 -2.24
N LYS A 464 -17.85 -0.59 -2.68
CA LYS A 464 -18.59 0.68 -2.85
C LYS A 464 -19.82 0.53 -3.75
N LYS A 465 -19.64 -0.14 -4.88
CA LYS A 465 -20.71 -0.37 -5.85
C LYS A 465 -21.92 -1.12 -5.26
N ASN A 466 -21.64 -2.05 -4.34
CA ASN A 466 -22.65 -2.95 -3.81
C ASN A 466 -23.08 -2.59 -2.37
N TYR A 467 -22.46 -1.55 -1.75
CA TYR A 467 -22.59 -1.34 -0.31
C TYR A 467 -24.03 -1.02 0.12
N GLU A 468 -24.72 -0.14 -0.60
CA GLU A 468 -26.08 0.27 -0.27
C GLU A 468 -27.05 -0.93 -0.22
N GLU A 469 -26.88 -1.88 -1.15
CA GLU A 469 -27.73 -3.08 -1.22
C GLU A 469 -27.27 -4.19 -0.26
N LYS A 470 -25.97 -4.30 0.00
CA LYS A 470 -25.34 -5.43 0.71
C LYS A 470 -24.71 -5.05 2.04
N ALA A 471 -24.99 -3.87 2.59
CA ALA A 471 -24.38 -3.40 3.85
C ALA A 471 -24.51 -4.41 5.00
N ASN A 472 -25.63 -5.16 5.07
CA ASN A 472 -25.88 -6.18 6.08
C ASN A 472 -25.19 -7.52 5.79
N ASP A 473 -24.64 -7.72 4.58
CA ASP A 473 -23.84 -8.90 4.24
C ASP A 473 -22.43 -8.76 4.79
N TYR A 474 -21.95 -7.53 4.92
CA TYR A 474 -20.66 -7.20 5.55
C TYR A 474 -20.80 -7.16 7.07
N ASN A 475 -21.11 -8.33 7.64
CA ASN A 475 -21.41 -8.56 9.05
C ASN A 475 -20.30 -9.34 9.76
N GLU A 476 -20.52 -9.72 11.01
CA GLU A 476 -19.55 -10.48 11.82
C GLU A 476 -19.19 -11.82 11.19
N LYS A 477 -20.16 -12.53 10.58
CA LYS A 477 -19.87 -13.78 9.86
C LYS A 477 -18.92 -13.53 8.69
N TYR A 478 -19.14 -12.47 7.91
CA TYR A 478 -18.26 -12.08 6.80
C TYR A 478 -16.83 -11.81 7.29
N PHE A 479 -16.68 -11.14 8.43
CA PHE A 479 -15.38 -10.93 9.07
C PHE A 479 -14.72 -12.25 9.46
N ARG A 480 -15.43 -13.14 10.16
CA ARG A 480 -14.93 -14.45 10.58
C ARG A 480 -14.55 -15.33 9.38
N ASP A 481 -15.37 -15.36 8.34
CA ASP A 481 -15.08 -16.06 7.09
C ASP A 481 -13.81 -15.53 6.43
N THR A 482 -13.56 -14.21 6.49
CA THR A 482 -12.34 -13.61 5.93
C THR A 482 -11.10 -13.99 6.75
N VAL A 483 -11.21 -14.03 8.06
CA VAL A 483 -10.11 -14.53 8.91
C VAL A 483 -9.81 -16.00 8.61
N ALA A 484 -10.84 -16.84 8.43
CA ALA A 484 -10.66 -18.23 8.04
C ALA A 484 -9.94 -18.37 6.68
N LEU A 485 -10.26 -17.48 5.72
CA LEU A 485 -9.53 -17.39 4.46
C LEU A 485 -8.07 -16.95 4.66
N GLY A 486 -7.80 -16.03 5.59
CA GLY A 486 -6.44 -15.64 5.99
C GLY A 486 -5.65 -16.83 6.57
N LEU A 487 -6.27 -17.63 7.43
CA LEU A 487 -5.65 -18.85 7.96
C LEU A 487 -5.32 -19.85 6.84
N ILE A 488 -6.23 -20.05 5.86
CA ILE A 488 -5.96 -20.89 4.69
C ILE A 488 -4.81 -20.29 3.88
N PHE A 489 -4.80 -18.98 3.68
CA PHE A 489 -3.75 -18.30 2.92
C PHE A 489 -2.37 -18.52 3.53
N HIS A 490 -2.21 -18.24 4.82
CA HIS A 490 -0.94 -18.44 5.53
C HIS A 490 -0.53 -19.90 5.62
N ALA A 491 -1.48 -20.82 5.85
CA ALA A 491 -1.19 -22.24 5.81
C ALA A 491 -0.70 -22.70 4.42
N THR A 492 -1.24 -22.13 3.35
CA THR A 492 -0.79 -22.41 1.98
C THR A 492 0.60 -21.83 1.71
N GLU A 493 0.91 -20.62 2.23
CA GLU A 493 2.26 -20.04 2.14
C GLU A 493 3.31 -20.95 2.80
N ALA A 494 3.05 -21.40 4.02
CA ALA A 494 3.93 -22.32 4.74
C ALA A 494 4.05 -23.68 4.02
N LEU A 495 2.93 -24.17 3.47
CA LEU A 495 2.90 -25.44 2.73
C LEU A 495 3.76 -25.36 1.46
N VAL A 496 3.66 -24.28 0.67
CA VAL A 496 4.47 -24.08 -0.54
C VAL A 496 5.96 -24.01 -0.19
N SER A 497 6.30 -23.25 0.84
CA SER A 497 7.71 -23.11 1.29
C SER A 497 8.35 -24.43 1.76
N ALA A 498 7.54 -25.38 2.21
CA ALA A 498 8.00 -26.70 2.67
C ALA A 498 8.10 -27.76 1.56
N GLN A 499 7.76 -27.43 0.29
CA GLN A 499 7.80 -28.42 -0.81
C GLN A 499 9.19 -28.53 -1.42
N ASP A 500 9.63 -29.75 -1.69
CA ASP A 500 10.93 -30.04 -2.32
C ASP A 500 11.10 -29.41 -3.71
N TRP A 501 10.00 -29.22 -4.44
CA TRP A 501 10.00 -28.59 -5.77
C TRP A 501 10.05 -27.05 -5.72
N TYR A 502 9.87 -26.42 -4.55
CA TYR A 502 9.82 -24.97 -4.42
C TYR A 502 11.24 -24.37 -4.43
N GLN A 503 11.56 -23.59 -5.45
CA GLN A 503 12.87 -22.96 -5.65
C GLN A 503 12.88 -21.48 -5.28
N GLN A 504 12.11 -21.08 -4.27
CA GLN A 504 12.03 -19.72 -3.72
C GLN A 504 11.57 -18.64 -4.73
N GLY A 505 10.77 -19.01 -5.71
CA GLY A 505 10.21 -18.08 -6.69
C GLY A 505 8.68 -18.15 -6.78
N TYR A 506 8.04 -17.02 -7.02
CA TYR A 506 6.62 -16.90 -7.33
C TYR A 506 5.65 -17.41 -6.25
N ARG A 507 6.07 -17.49 -4.96
CA ARG A 507 5.22 -18.00 -3.88
C ARG A 507 3.87 -17.30 -3.81
N ALA A 508 3.86 -15.95 -3.88
CA ALA A 508 2.63 -15.18 -3.81
C ALA A 508 1.64 -15.55 -4.95
N GLN A 509 2.15 -15.77 -6.17
CA GLN A 509 1.34 -16.21 -7.30
C GLN A 509 0.86 -17.65 -7.12
N ILE A 510 1.74 -18.57 -6.70
CA ILE A 510 1.38 -19.96 -6.45
C ILE A 510 0.26 -20.02 -5.40
N VAL A 511 0.38 -19.33 -4.29
CA VAL A 511 -0.59 -19.34 -3.19
C VAL A 511 -1.95 -18.80 -3.65
N THR A 512 -1.99 -17.61 -4.24
CA THR A 512 -3.28 -17.00 -4.65
C THR A 512 -3.99 -17.81 -5.72
N TYR A 513 -3.25 -18.33 -6.71
CA TYR A 513 -3.80 -19.20 -7.76
C TYR A 513 -4.27 -20.54 -7.21
N SER A 514 -3.58 -21.11 -6.23
CA SER A 514 -3.98 -22.38 -5.59
C SER A 514 -5.28 -22.24 -4.79
N ILE A 515 -5.44 -21.17 -4.07
CA ILE A 515 -6.68 -20.88 -3.32
C ILE A 515 -7.84 -20.64 -4.29
N ALA A 516 -7.61 -19.88 -5.37
CA ALA A 516 -8.59 -19.66 -6.42
C ALA A 516 -9.00 -20.99 -7.12
N LEU A 517 -8.01 -21.85 -7.41
CA LEU A 517 -8.26 -23.13 -8.05
C LEU A 517 -9.01 -24.09 -7.12
N LEU A 518 -8.68 -24.15 -5.85
CA LEU A 518 -9.42 -24.92 -4.85
C LEU A 518 -10.90 -24.48 -4.79
N SER A 519 -11.14 -23.16 -4.68
CA SER A 519 -12.49 -22.59 -4.68
C SER A 519 -13.28 -22.96 -5.94
N LYS A 520 -12.63 -22.82 -7.11
CA LYS A 520 -13.25 -23.14 -8.41
C LYS A 520 -13.56 -24.62 -8.56
N LEU A 521 -12.62 -25.49 -8.20
CA LEU A 521 -12.80 -26.92 -8.28
C LEU A 521 -13.90 -27.42 -7.32
N LEU A 522 -13.92 -26.90 -6.08
CA LEU A 522 -14.94 -27.23 -5.10
C LEU A 522 -16.33 -26.87 -5.63
N SER A 523 -16.51 -25.63 -6.09
CA SER A 523 -17.80 -25.18 -6.63
C SER A 523 -18.25 -25.91 -7.89
N LYS A 524 -17.30 -26.43 -8.70
CA LYS A 524 -17.59 -27.19 -9.93
C LYS A 524 -17.92 -28.65 -9.65
N GLN A 525 -17.18 -29.29 -8.75
CA GLN A 525 -17.29 -30.73 -8.50
C GLN A 525 -18.30 -31.06 -7.39
N TYR A 526 -18.51 -30.16 -6.45
CA TYR A 526 -19.43 -30.32 -5.32
C TYR A 526 -20.33 -29.09 -5.14
N PRO A 527 -21.19 -28.75 -6.12
CA PRO A 527 -22.00 -27.52 -6.13
C PRO A 527 -22.99 -27.41 -4.96
N GLU A 528 -23.37 -28.54 -4.35
CA GLU A 528 -24.27 -28.59 -3.20
C GLU A 528 -23.57 -28.27 -1.86
N TYR A 529 -22.26 -28.09 -1.86
CA TYR A 529 -21.45 -27.90 -0.66
C TYR A 529 -20.65 -26.62 -0.71
N SER A 530 -20.39 -26.07 0.46
CA SER A 530 -19.52 -24.90 0.67
C SER A 530 -18.56 -25.19 1.81
N LEU A 531 -17.36 -24.61 1.78
CA LEU A 531 -16.39 -24.77 2.85
C LEU A 531 -16.93 -24.18 4.16
N ASP A 532 -16.79 -24.91 5.27
CA ASP A 532 -17.19 -24.46 6.60
C ASP A 532 -16.13 -23.52 7.20
N PHE A 533 -16.22 -22.23 6.84
CA PHE A 533 -15.33 -21.20 7.38
C PHE A 533 -15.54 -20.96 8.87
N GLN A 534 -16.77 -21.17 9.39
CA GLN A 534 -17.06 -20.99 10.81
C GLN A 534 -16.34 -22.04 11.67
N ARG A 535 -16.18 -23.25 11.16
CA ARG A 535 -15.36 -24.28 11.81
C ARG A 535 -13.90 -23.88 11.84
N ILE A 536 -13.33 -23.40 10.71
CA ILE A 536 -11.93 -22.94 10.63
C ILE A 536 -11.70 -21.75 11.59
N TRP A 537 -12.64 -20.79 11.62
CA TRP A 537 -12.61 -19.69 12.58
C TRP A 537 -12.61 -20.18 14.03
N ARG A 538 -13.52 -21.08 14.39
CA ARG A 538 -13.64 -21.62 15.76
C ARG A 538 -12.38 -22.37 16.18
N ASP A 539 -11.86 -23.21 15.29
CA ASP A 539 -10.72 -24.08 15.57
C ASP A 539 -9.37 -23.37 15.39
N GLN A 540 -9.37 -22.14 14.80
CA GLN A 540 -8.17 -21.34 14.44
C GLN A 540 -7.10 -22.18 13.74
N LYS A 541 -7.51 -23.15 12.97
CA LYS A 541 -6.65 -24.12 12.28
C LYS A 541 -7.29 -24.63 11.01
N VAL A 542 -6.48 -24.76 9.96
CA VAL A 542 -6.92 -25.35 8.71
C VAL A 542 -6.96 -26.88 8.83
N PRO A 543 -8.11 -27.54 8.53
CA PRO A 543 -8.23 -28.98 8.54
C PRO A 543 -7.24 -29.69 7.59
N LYS A 544 -6.73 -30.84 7.99
CA LYS A 544 -5.77 -31.62 7.20
C LYS A 544 -6.30 -31.99 5.81
N ALA A 545 -7.59 -32.26 5.67
CA ALA A 545 -8.19 -32.58 4.36
C ALA A 545 -8.01 -31.44 3.35
N ILE A 546 -8.17 -30.19 3.81
CA ILE A 546 -7.93 -29.00 2.96
C ILE A 546 -6.45 -28.88 2.59
N LEU A 547 -5.55 -29.08 3.57
CA LEU A 547 -4.10 -29.01 3.35
C LEU A 547 -3.63 -30.10 2.36
N ASN A 548 -4.17 -31.30 2.44
CA ASN A 548 -3.85 -32.39 1.51
C ASN A 548 -4.24 -32.06 0.07
N GLU A 549 -5.39 -31.41 -0.14
CA GLU A 549 -5.78 -30.93 -1.47
C GLU A 549 -4.83 -29.82 -1.96
N LEU A 550 -4.48 -28.88 -1.08
CA LEU A 550 -3.57 -27.78 -1.41
C LEU A 550 -2.16 -28.26 -1.77
N VAL A 551 -1.65 -29.36 -1.16
CA VAL A 551 -0.37 -29.95 -1.58
C VAL A 551 -0.36 -30.28 -3.07
N ASN A 552 -1.39 -30.96 -3.55
CA ASN A 552 -1.49 -31.33 -4.96
C ASN A 552 -1.77 -30.12 -5.87
N ILE A 553 -2.68 -29.22 -5.44
CA ILE A 553 -3.07 -28.04 -6.21
C ILE A 553 -1.88 -27.08 -6.37
N THR A 554 -1.09 -26.85 -5.34
CA THR A 554 0.08 -25.95 -5.41
C THR A 554 1.13 -26.44 -6.42
N LYS A 555 1.33 -27.74 -6.52
CA LYS A 555 2.22 -28.31 -7.54
C LYS A 555 1.67 -28.09 -8.96
N ILE A 556 0.38 -28.35 -9.17
CA ILE A 556 -0.31 -28.13 -10.46
C ILE A 556 -0.21 -26.66 -10.87
N VAL A 557 -0.44 -25.74 -9.92
CA VAL A 557 -0.34 -24.30 -10.17
C VAL A 557 1.08 -23.91 -10.52
N ASN A 558 2.08 -24.37 -9.75
CA ASN A 558 3.48 -24.11 -10.04
C ASN A 558 3.85 -24.52 -11.47
N ASP A 559 3.50 -25.74 -11.85
CA ASP A 559 3.81 -26.26 -13.18
C ASP A 559 3.07 -25.46 -14.29
N SER A 560 1.83 -25.06 -14.04
CA SER A 560 1.04 -24.28 -15.00
C SER A 560 1.56 -22.85 -15.21
N ILE A 561 1.96 -22.14 -14.14
CA ILE A 561 2.50 -20.77 -14.29
C ILE A 561 3.91 -20.77 -14.90
N ASN A 562 4.67 -21.86 -14.73
CA ASN A 562 6.01 -22.04 -15.28
C ASN A 562 6.02 -22.76 -16.66
N ASP A 563 4.84 -23.10 -17.21
CA ASP A 563 4.73 -23.76 -18.50
C ASP A 563 5.52 -23.01 -19.59
N PRO A 564 6.43 -23.66 -20.32
CA PRO A 564 7.23 -23.06 -21.39
C PRO A 564 6.40 -22.39 -22.50
N ASP A 565 5.20 -22.90 -22.76
CA ASP A 565 4.29 -22.40 -23.81
C ASP A 565 3.42 -21.22 -23.37
N ARG A 566 3.71 -20.62 -22.22
CA ARG A 566 3.01 -19.41 -21.76
C ARG A 566 3.25 -18.24 -22.72
N GLN A 567 2.24 -17.40 -22.91
CA GLN A 567 2.27 -16.27 -23.85
C GLN A 567 3.23 -15.14 -23.44
N THR A 568 3.69 -15.12 -22.20
CA THR A 568 4.59 -14.10 -21.67
C THR A 568 5.75 -14.77 -20.97
N VAL A 569 6.99 -14.40 -21.34
CA VAL A 569 8.22 -14.98 -20.77
C VAL A 569 8.31 -14.77 -19.25
N ASN A 570 7.92 -13.59 -18.77
CA ASN A 570 7.90 -13.27 -17.35
C ASN A 570 6.68 -13.91 -16.66
N VAL A 571 6.94 -14.81 -15.72
CA VAL A 571 5.89 -15.51 -14.95
C VAL A 571 5.03 -14.51 -14.14
N THR A 572 5.65 -13.54 -13.49
CA THR A 572 4.90 -12.52 -12.73
C THR A 572 3.97 -11.71 -13.64
N GLN A 573 4.43 -11.28 -14.81
CA GLN A 573 3.58 -10.58 -15.78
C GLN A 573 2.53 -11.50 -16.40
N TRP A 574 2.85 -12.79 -16.59
CA TRP A 574 1.89 -13.79 -17.02
C TRP A 574 0.75 -13.94 -16.02
N CYS A 575 1.06 -14.06 -14.74
CA CYS A 575 0.07 -14.19 -13.68
C CYS A 575 -0.79 -12.92 -13.46
N LYS A 576 -0.41 -11.75 -13.99
CA LYS A 576 -1.24 -10.53 -13.97
C LYS A 576 -2.34 -10.53 -15.05
N ARG A 577 -2.35 -11.50 -15.96
CA ARG A 577 -3.27 -11.60 -17.10
C ARG A 577 -4.41 -12.56 -16.83
N ALA A 578 -5.61 -12.19 -17.24
CA ALA A 578 -6.79 -13.04 -17.15
C ALA A 578 -6.65 -14.35 -17.96
N GLU A 579 -5.86 -14.32 -19.06
CA GLU A 579 -5.55 -15.48 -19.88
C GLU A 579 -4.82 -16.58 -19.10
N CYS A 580 -3.93 -16.22 -18.16
CA CYS A 580 -3.26 -17.18 -17.27
C CYS A 580 -4.28 -17.96 -16.45
N TRP A 581 -5.19 -17.26 -15.82
CA TRP A 581 -6.25 -17.86 -15.01
C TRP A 581 -7.20 -18.72 -15.85
N LYS A 582 -7.61 -18.22 -17.01
CA LYS A 582 -8.48 -18.96 -17.93
C LYS A 582 -7.81 -20.26 -18.41
N ARG A 583 -6.55 -20.19 -18.88
CA ARG A 583 -5.79 -21.36 -19.32
C ARG A 583 -5.68 -22.42 -18.22
N MET A 584 -5.41 -22.00 -16.98
CA MET A 584 -5.32 -22.91 -15.82
C MET A 584 -6.66 -23.61 -15.56
N GLN A 585 -7.78 -22.89 -15.62
CA GLN A 585 -9.12 -23.48 -15.45
C GLN A 585 -9.45 -24.49 -16.54
N ASP A 586 -9.09 -24.18 -17.80
CA ASP A 586 -9.41 -25.02 -18.97
C ASP A 586 -8.55 -26.29 -19.02
N SER A 587 -7.28 -26.21 -18.57
CA SER A 587 -6.34 -27.34 -18.59
C SER A 587 -6.40 -28.23 -17.34
N CYS A 588 -6.99 -27.77 -16.25
CA CYS A 588 -7.00 -28.51 -15.00
C CYS A 588 -8.00 -29.66 -14.98
N SER A 589 -7.49 -30.88 -14.92
CA SER A 589 -8.28 -32.11 -14.80
C SER A 589 -8.30 -32.71 -13.40
N TYR A 590 -7.76 -32.00 -12.42
CA TYR A 590 -7.64 -32.48 -11.04
C TYR A 590 -9.00 -32.75 -10.39
N ARG A 591 -9.10 -33.88 -9.71
CA ARG A 591 -10.28 -34.28 -8.95
C ARG A 591 -10.03 -34.13 -7.46
N ILE A 592 -10.77 -33.26 -6.80
CA ILE A 592 -10.74 -33.12 -5.35
C ILE A 592 -11.25 -34.38 -4.69
N SER A 593 -10.57 -34.85 -3.64
CA SER A 593 -11.00 -36.00 -2.85
C SER A 593 -12.31 -35.71 -2.12
N SER A 594 -13.17 -36.72 -2.02
CA SER A 594 -14.40 -36.60 -1.22
C SER A 594 -14.15 -36.35 0.27
N GLN A 595 -12.95 -36.58 0.78
CA GLN A 595 -12.57 -36.25 2.16
C GLN A 595 -12.69 -34.76 2.50
N ILE A 596 -12.65 -33.87 1.47
CA ILE A 596 -12.85 -32.44 1.72
C ILE A 596 -14.27 -32.14 2.20
N LEU A 597 -15.24 -33.00 1.89
CA LEU A 597 -16.64 -32.82 2.30
C LEU A 597 -16.81 -32.85 3.83
N ASP A 598 -15.90 -33.50 4.56
CA ASP A 598 -15.84 -33.45 6.04
C ASP A 598 -15.56 -32.03 6.56
N CYS A 599 -15.07 -31.13 5.69
CA CYS A 599 -14.77 -29.74 6.00
C CYS A 599 -15.79 -28.78 5.36
N CYS A 600 -16.87 -29.30 4.83
CA CYS A 600 -17.89 -28.53 4.13
C CYS A 600 -19.24 -28.59 4.88
N ILE A 601 -20.08 -27.62 4.60
CA ILE A 601 -21.50 -27.58 4.99
C ILE A 601 -22.37 -27.62 3.75
N ASP A 602 -23.61 -28.06 3.89
CA ASP A 602 -24.61 -27.99 2.83
C ASP A 602 -24.86 -26.51 2.45
N ARG A 603 -24.99 -26.24 1.17
CA ARG A 603 -25.20 -24.89 0.66
C ARG A 603 -26.49 -24.25 1.18
N LYS A 604 -27.50 -25.03 1.50
CA LYS A 604 -28.73 -24.54 2.12
C LYS A 604 -28.49 -24.08 3.56
N GLU A 605 -27.66 -24.82 4.29
CA GLU A 605 -27.23 -24.44 5.64
C GLU A 605 -26.40 -23.14 5.60
N GLU A 606 -25.43 -23.02 4.69
CA GLU A 606 -24.68 -21.78 4.47
C GLU A 606 -25.59 -20.58 4.18
N LEU A 607 -26.59 -20.75 3.32
CA LEU A 607 -27.53 -19.68 3.00
C LEU A 607 -28.41 -19.31 4.22
N SER A 608 -28.81 -20.28 5.03
CA SER A 608 -29.53 -20.07 6.28
C SER A 608 -28.70 -19.29 7.30
N GLU A 609 -27.40 -19.67 7.47
CA GLU A 609 -26.47 -18.93 8.32
C GLU A 609 -26.26 -17.48 7.85
N LYS A 610 -26.11 -17.26 6.54
CA LYS A 610 -25.99 -15.92 5.96
C LYS A 610 -27.25 -15.08 6.22
N ALA A 611 -28.43 -15.67 6.09
CA ALA A 611 -29.69 -15.00 6.36
C ALA A 611 -29.85 -14.63 7.85
N SER A 612 -29.46 -15.53 8.77
CA SER A 612 -29.43 -15.25 10.20
C SER A 612 -28.46 -14.12 10.53
N ALA A 613 -27.23 -14.20 10.03
CA ALA A 613 -26.20 -13.18 10.26
C ALA A 613 -26.61 -11.79 9.73
N ARG A 614 -27.34 -11.72 8.61
CA ARG A 614 -27.94 -10.45 8.11
C ARG A 614 -28.97 -9.88 9.08
N LYS A 615 -29.82 -10.73 9.62
CA LYS A 615 -30.86 -10.32 10.59
C LYS A 615 -30.22 -9.82 11.89
N ASP A 616 -29.22 -10.53 12.38
CA ASP A 616 -28.49 -10.16 13.60
C ASP A 616 -27.72 -8.84 13.41
N SER A 617 -27.05 -8.65 12.27
CA SER A 617 -26.38 -7.41 11.92
C SER A 617 -27.34 -6.22 11.93
N LYS A 618 -28.52 -6.39 11.31
CA LYS A 618 -29.56 -5.35 11.28
C LYS A 618 -30.06 -5.00 12.69
N ALA A 619 -30.22 -5.99 13.55
CA ALA A 619 -30.64 -5.77 14.94
C ALA A 619 -29.56 -4.99 15.74
N VAL A 620 -28.29 -5.39 15.63
CA VAL A 620 -27.16 -4.70 16.29
C VAL A 620 -27.01 -3.27 15.79
N GLU A 621 -27.11 -3.03 14.50
CA GLU A 621 -27.04 -1.66 13.94
C GLU A 621 -28.22 -0.81 14.41
N GLY A 622 -29.41 -1.39 14.53
CA GLY A 622 -30.56 -0.73 15.11
C GLY A 622 -30.31 -0.28 16.55
N MET A 623 -29.80 -1.18 17.40
CA MET A 623 -29.45 -0.86 18.79
C MET A 623 -28.35 0.24 18.89
N LEU A 624 -27.34 0.18 18.02
CA LEU A 624 -26.30 1.21 17.97
C LEU A 624 -26.86 2.57 17.55
N ALA A 625 -27.80 2.59 16.61
CA ALA A 625 -28.49 3.81 16.21
C ALA A 625 -29.30 4.39 17.37
N GLU A 626 -30.06 3.56 18.09
CA GLU A 626 -30.82 3.98 19.28
C GLU A 626 -29.90 4.59 20.35
N THR A 627 -28.78 3.93 20.63
CA THR A 627 -27.79 4.42 21.61
C THR A 627 -27.23 5.79 21.19
N LYS A 628 -26.82 5.95 19.93
CA LYS A 628 -26.30 7.25 19.43
C LYS A 628 -27.35 8.35 19.51
N VAL A 629 -28.61 8.04 19.19
CA VAL A 629 -29.71 9.01 19.28
C VAL A 629 -29.96 9.41 20.73
N PHE A 630 -29.90 8.44 21.65
CA PHE A 630 -30.05 8.70 23.07
C PHE A 630 -28.90 9.56 23.64
N GLU A 631 -27.65 9.22 23.33
CA GLU A 631 -26.45 9.97 23.74
C GLU A 631 -26.44 11.40 23.20
N TYR A 632 -26.97 11.62 22.00
CA TYR A 632 -27.07 12.94 21.41
C TYR A 632 -27.99 13.89 22.22
N GLY A 633 -28.99 13.35 22.89
CA GLY A 633 -29.84 14.06 23.85
C GLY A 633 -31.00 14.85 23.21
N ALA A 634 -32.09 14.97 23.97
CA ALA A 634 -33.35 15.58 23.51
C ALA A 634 -33.20 17.03 23.06
N ASP A 635 -32.37 17.82 23.77
CA ASP A 635 -32.17 19.25 23.48
C ASP A 635 -31.47 19.46 22.13
N ASN A 636 -30.49 18.60 21.80
CA ASN A 636 -29.77 18.67 20.52
C ASN A 636 -30.69 18.27 19.36
N TRP A 637 -31.61 17.34 19.55
CA TRP A 637 -32.65 17.01 18.56
C TRP A 637 -33.63 18.18 18.37
N GLY A 638 -33.92 18.95 19.43
CA GLY A 638 -34.67 20.20 19.34
C GLY A 638 -33.94 21.26 18.51
N ARG A 639 -32.67 21.49 18.76
CA ARG A 639 -31.82 22.40 17.97
C ARG A 639 -31.74 21.97 16.50
N LEU A 640 -31.61 20.67 16.23
CA LEU A 640 -31.62 20.14 14.87
C LEU A 640 -32.93 20.43 14.15
N ARG A 641 -34.08 20.20 14.80
CA ARG A 641 -35.39 20.51 14.24
C ARG A 641 -35.48 21.99 13.84
N ASP A 642 -35.08 22.90 14.73
CA ASP A 642 -35.16 24.34 14.48
C ASP A 642 -34.26 24.75 13.32
N PHE A 643 -33.06 24.17 13.20
CA PHE A 643 -32.17 24.37 12.08
C PHE A 643 -32.77 23.88 10.76
N VAL A 644 -33.30 22.67 10.72
CA VAL A 644 -33.93 22.07 9.54
C VAL A 644 -35.10 22.92 9.05
N ILE A 645 -35.92 23.43 9.98
CA ILE A 645 -37.04 24.33 9.64
C ILE A 645 -36.51 25.66 9.09
N ALA A 646 -35.52 26.27 9.73
CA ALA A 646 -34.93 27.54 9.31
C ALA A 646 -34.29 27.45 7.93
N LYS A 647 -33.63 26.34 7.61
CA LYS A 647 -33.00 26.05 6.31
C LYS A 647 -33.97 25.51 5.26
N LYS A 648 -35.24 25.29 5.61
CA LYS A 648 -36.28 24.73 4.74
C LYS A 648 -35.89 23.36 4.15
N ILE A 649 -35.15 22.54 4.92
CA ILE A 649 -34.82 21.18 4.50
C ILE A 649 -36.10 20.35 4.49
N PRO A 650 -36.47 19.68 3.39
CA PRO A 650 -37.73 18.96 3.31
C PRO A 650 -37.71 17.72 4.25
N LEU A 651 -38.74 17.60 5.06
CA LEU A 651 -38.95 16.47 5.96
C LEU A 651 -40.16 15.65 5.53
N ASN A 652 -40.04 14.34 5.53
CA ASN A 652 -41.18 13.46 5.39
C ASN A 652 -41.87 13.22 6.73
N SER A 653 -43.14 12.73 6.69
CA SER A 653 -43.93 12.51 7.89
C SER A 653 -43.27 11.59 8.92
N ARG A 654 -42.47 10.59 8.49
CA ARG A 654 -41.74 9.68 9.37
C ARG A 654 -40.60 10.36 10.12
N GLN A 655 -39.89 11.28 9.45
CA GLN A 655 -38.83 12.07 10.06
C GLN A 655 -39.36 13.09 11.07
N ILE A 656 -40.49 13.72 10.75
CA ILE A 656 -41.18 14.63 11.68
C ILE A 656 -41.61 13.88 12.97
N MET A 657 -42.20 12.69 12.81
CA MET A 657 -42.64 11.84 13.94
C MET A 657 -41.42 11.41 14.76
N ALA A 658 -40.34 10.97 14.13
CA ALA A 658 -39.12 10.52 14.81
C ALA A 658 -38.45 11.68 15.61
N LEU A 659 -38.39 12.89 15.06
CA LEU A 659 -37.91 14.10 15.75
C LEU A 659 -38.77 14.41 16.98
N GLY A 660 -40.11 14.34 16.82
CA GLY A 660 -41.03 14.56 17.93
C GLY A 660 -40.85 13.57 19.08
N ILE A 661 -40.47 12.30 18.78
CA ILE A 661 -40.18 11.30 19.81
C ILE A 661 -38.80 11.55 20.43
N ALA A 662 -37.79 11.85 19.62
CA ALA A 662 -36.43 12.08 20.11
C ALA A 662 -36.33 13.28 21.08
N MET A 663 -37.14 14.32 20.85
CA MET A 663 -37.26 15.49 21.74
C MET A 663 -37.95 15.17 23.07
N GLN A 664 -38.62 14.05 23.18
CA GLN A 664 -39.32 13.61 24.41
C GLN A 664 -38.48 12.63 25.26
N MET A 665 -37.25 12.34 24.86
CA MET A 665 -36.33 11.49 25.65
C MET A 665 -36.03 12.11 27.00
N PRO A 666 -35.90 11.35 28.08
CA PRO A 666 -35.99 9.86 28.14
C PRO A 666 -37.40 9.30 28.26
N LYS A 667 -38.47 10.13 28.29
CA LYS A 667 -39.87 9.67 28.50
C LYS A 667 -40.34 8.76 27.37
N LYS A 668 -39.90 9.01 26.16
CA LYS A 668 -40.15 8.15 24.98
C LYS A 668 -38.82 7.91 24.27
N LEU A 669 -38.62 6.69 23.81
CA LEU A 669 -37.41 6.29 23.05
C LEU A 669 -37.81 6.02 21.61
N PRO A 670 -37.02 6.52 20.63
CA PRO A 670 -37.19 6.16 19.23
C PRO A 670 -36.91 4.67 19.02
N THR A 671 -37.64 4.06 18.12
CA THR A 671 -37.33 2.69 17.65
C THR A 671 -36.10 2.71 16.74
N SER A 672 -35.48 1.53 16.54
CA SER A 672 -34.31 1.38 15.66
C SER A 672 -34.53 2.03 14.28
N ALA A 673 -35.69 1.85 13.67
CA ALA A 673 -36.02 2.46 12.40
C ALA A 673 -36.10 4.00 12.47
N GLN A 674 -36.66 4.53 13.56
CA GLN A 674 -36.71 5.98 13.79
C GLN A 674 -35.35 6.55 14.10
N ALA A 675 -34.53 5.83 14.88
CA ALA A 675 -33.16 6.22 15.20
C ALA A 675 -32.30 6.31 13.94
N THR A 676 -32.40 5.36 13.03
CA THR A 676 -31.71 5.38 11.74
C THR A 676 -32.13 6.60 10.90
N LEU A 677 -33.41 6.92 10.84
CA LEU A 677 -33.91 8.10 10.13
C LEU A 677 -33.42 9.41 10.74
N LEU A 678 -33.28 9.47 12.06
CA LEU A 678 -32.79 10.62 12.78
C LEU A 678 -31.30 10.86 12.52
N LEU A 679 -30.48 9.81 12.53
CA LEU A 679 -29.06 9.92 12.23
C LEU A 679 -28.82 10.33 10.78
N ALA A 680 -29.58 9.78 9.83
CA ALA A 680 -29.51 10.22 8.42
C ALA A 680 -29.91 11.70 8.25
N LEU A 681 -30.92 12.17 8.99
CA LEU A 681 -31.29 13.58 8.99
C LEU A 681 -30.21 14.48 9.61
N LEU A 682 -29.55 14.01 10.67
CA LEU A 682 -28.43 14.71 11.28
C LEU A 682 -27.26 14.87 10.29
N ASP A 683 -26.95 13.82 9.54
CA ASP A 683 -25.88 13.87 8.52
C ASP A 683 -26.21 14.87 7.40
N VAL A 684 -27.46 14.91 6.94
CA VAL A 684 -27.92 15.91 5.97
C VAL A 684 -27.76 17.33 6.54
N ALA A 685 -28.18 17.54 7.79
CA ALA A 685 -28.09 18.86 8.43
C ALA A 685 -26.66 19.31 8.65
N LEU A 686 -25.73 18.38 9.02
CA LEU A 686 -24.30 18.67 9.16
C LEU A 686 -23.69 19.14 7.84
N ASN A 687 -24.05 18.47 6.72
CA ASN A 687 -23.62 18.89 5.38
C ASN A 687 -24.17 20.28 4.97
N GLU A 688 -25.31 20.69 5.52
CA GLU A 688 -25.92 22.00 5.32
C GLU A 688 -25.42 23.06 6.32
N GLY A 689 -24.41 22.72 7.15
CA GLY A 689 -23.73 23.64 8.07
C GLY A 689 -24.31 23.67 9.48
N PHE A 690 -25.07 22.66 9.89
CA PHE A 690 -25.46 22.52 11.29
C PHE A 690 -24.22 22.24 12.14
N LYS A 691 -24.08 22.94 13.27
CA LYS A 691 -22.98 22.72 14.23
C LYS A 691 -23.51 21.92 15.43
N LYS A 692 -22.85 20.81 15.71
CA LYS A 692 -23.15 19.96 16.89
C LYS A 692 -23.13 20.72 18.19
#